data_54fc5ce8320a234352751ee3b535cb65
#
_entry.id   54fc5ce8320a234352751ee3b535cb65
#
_cell.length_a   1.000
_cell.length_b   1.000
_cell.length_c   1.000
_cell.angle_alpha   90.00
_cell.angle_beta   90.00
_cell.angle_gamma   90.00
#
_symmetry.space_group_name_H-M   'P 1'
#
loop_
_entity.id
_entity.type
_entity.pdbx_description
1 polymer ?
#
loop_
_entity_poly.entity_id
_entity_poly.type
_entity_poly.pdbx_seq_one_letter_code
_entity_poly.pdbx_strand_id
1 'polypeptide(L)'
;MEAFYAESITINQSFWGEADTDTRFESGDQTLWNDMYGNLPANRRRQFNFNRIRRVVNVIDGHQRRNRKSTIVIPIENGDNETADQFTKVLMWIARQEGVLETISDAFHGALVTGMNLLQVWIDYRNDPISGNIRVDNCSYNSFLIDPYFRKADLSDCNAIWKRSFLTKRECISLMPENSEEILGLVGNDYGNAKDGKFQFMPESYHYGYKNLLTYDEFYYRDFRSQKMLVDSQTGESMEWKSNDEAALQLFLRTYPQVTVIESEIPTVRLAIVIQGKVFYDGPLPSGLDTYPFVPVFAYYNPQMPYFPQRVQGVVRGMRDAQYLYNRRKIIELDILESQINSGFIYKESALVNPKDVFLSGQGRGLALKDEAQMSDIIVLPSPRLDPSIIELSKILGDELNQIAGTNEELIGSATDEKAGILSMLRQGAGLTTLQILFDQLDHAQKLLGKLMIDLVQMNYTPGKIQNILEGEKPADLFYNKAFGKYHAAVEEGLNTTTQRQMQLAQMLQLREAGVPISNSDLLEASTFQNKKIIIENMQKEQQQMQQQQQQQQQVQMQEIMSKINLANARAEADIGLRHERDARVQSDTALAIQKLHEANKNDEQATLEKVKIIKELEDMDLGHIERLLAMANMIKAQEQPEKVDASLKPVDKNIKQQSGSVGR
;
A
#
# COMPACT_ATOMS: atom_id res chain seq x y z
N MET A 1 -18.10 -29.77 18.16
CA MET A 1 -17.33 -28.97 19.11
C MET A 1 -16.45 -29.81 20.02
N GLU A 2 -16.98 -30.78 20.80
CA GLU A 2 -16.16 -31.62 21.68
C GLU A 2 -15.13 -32.48 20.95
N ALA A 3 -15.51 -33.15 19.87
CA ALA A 3 -14.60 -33.93 19.04
C ALA A 3 -13.48 -33.06 18.45
N PHE A 4 -13.84 -31.89 17.89
CA PHE A 4 -12.87 -30.94 17.37
C PHE A 4 -11.89 -30.46 18.46
N TYR A 5 -12.39 -30.17 19.66
CA TYR A 5 -11.55 -29.79 20.79
C TYR A 5 -10.54 -30.87 21.12
N ALA A 6 -10.99 -32.13 21.25
CA ALA A 6 -10.13 -33.25 21.59
C ALA A 6 -8.99 -33.48 20.58
N GLU A 7 -9.27 -33.29 19.28
CA GLU A 7 -8.28 -33.44 18.22
C GLU A 7 -7.30 -32.27 18.12
N SER A 8 -7.77 -31.06 18.34
CA SER A 8 -7.02 -29.85 18.01
C SER A 8 -6.27 -29.22 19.18
N ILE A 9 -6.75 -29.45 20.43
CA ILE A 9 -6.25 -28.71 21.60
C ILE A 9 -4.76 -28.92 21.87
N THR A 10 -4.27 -30.15 21.82
CA THR A 10 -2.86 -30.44 22.13
C THR A 10 -1.89 -29.77 21.19
N ILE A 11 -2.23 -29.74 19.90
CA ILE A 11 -1.38 -29.12 18.87
C ILE A 11 -1.43 -27.59 18.98
N ASN A 12 -2.62 -27.03 19.22
CA ASN A 12 -2.76 -25.59 19.43
C ASN A 12 -2.09 -25.13 20.74
N GLN A 13 -2.16 -25.90 21.82
CA GLN A 13 -1.42 -25.61 23.07
C GLN A 13 0.09 -25.56 22.84
N SER A 14 0.62 -26.48 22.02
CA SER A 14 2.03 -26.42 21.62
C SER A 14 2.36 -25.14 20.84
N PHE A 15 1.50 -24.73 19.91
CA PHE A 15 1.66 -23.47 19.19
C PHE A 15 1.58 -22.26 20.13
N TRP A 16 0.58 -22.21 21.03
CA TRP A 16 0.43 -21.11 21.99
C TRP A 16 1.61 -21.02 22.96
N GLY A 17 2.14 -22.14 23.44
CA GLY A 17 3.32 -22.16 24.30
C GLY A 17 4.56 -21.58 23.63
N GLU A 18 4.75 -21.89 22.36
CA GLU A 18 5.82 -21.28 21.55
C GLU A 18 5.57 -19.79 21.30
N ALA A 19 4.35 -19.40 20.96
CA ALA A 19 3.96 -18.00 20.70
C ALA A 19 4.03 -17.14 21.98
N ASP A 20 3.67 -17.70 23.14
CA ASP A 20 3.82 -17.04 24.44
C ASP A 20 5.30 -16.78 24.75
N THR A 21 6.15 -17.78 24.53
CA THR A 21 7.60 -17.63 24.67
C THR A 21 8.14 -16.53 23.75
N ASP A 22 7.70 -16.49 22.47
CA ASP A 22 8.10 -15.47 21.50
C ASP A 22 7.68 -14.08 21.98
N THR A 23 6.45 -13.92 22.48
CA THR A 23 5.91 -12.66 23.01
C THR A 23 6.70 -12.19 24.25
N ARG A 24 7.05 -13.10 25.14
CA ARG A 24 7.89 -12.79 26.30
C ARG A 24 9.27 -12.32 25.87
N PHE A 25 9.90 -12.97 24.91
CA PHE A 25 11.18 -12.53 24.36
C PHE A 25 11.12 -11.15 23.73
N GLU A 26 10.07 -10.84 22.97
CA GLU A 26 9.86 -9.52 22.38
C GLU A 26 9.65 -8.47 23.48
N SER A 27 8.81 -8.76 24.49
CA SER A 27 8.53 -7.83 25.60
C SER A 27 9.73 -7.57 26.50
N GLY A 28 10.75 -8.42 26.46
CA GLY A 28 11.94 -8.35 27.30
C GLY A 28 11.89 -9.24 28.55
N ASP A 29 10.83 -10.05 28.71
CA ASP A 29 10.78 -11.09 29.73
C ASP A 29 11.47 -12.37 29.21
N GLN A 30 12.78 -12.41 29.34
CA GLN A 30 13.62 -13.51 28.86
C GLN A 30 14.07 -14.39 30.01
N THR A 31 13.13 -14.91 30.79
CA THR A 31 13.33 -15.60 32.10
C THR A 31 14.04 -16.97 32.05
N LEU A 32 14.53 -17.42 30.90
CA LEU A 32 15.32 -18.67 30.76
C LEU A 32 16.60 -18.72 31.61
N TRP A 33 16.96 -17.60 32.23
CA TRP A 33 18.10 -17.49 33.16
C TRP A 33 17.94 -18.28 34.44
N ASN A 34 16.72 -18.63 34.81
CA ASN A 34 16.45 -19.33 36.09
C ASN A 34 17.17 -20.66 36.19
N ASP A 35 17.34 -21.37 35.08
CA ASP A 35 18.03 -22.67 35.06
C ASP A 35 19.53 -22.54 35.33
N MET A 36 20.15 -21.42 34.95
CA MET A 36 21.58 -21.17 35.19
C MET A 36 21.89 -20.77 36.63
N TYR A 37 20.96 -20.10 37.29
CA TYR A 37 21.15 -19.54 38.63
C TYR A 37 20.27 -20.21 39.67
N GLY A 38 19.70 -21.39 39.37
CA GLY A 38 18.79 -22.13 40.25
C GLY A 38 19.30 -22.33 41.68
N ASN A 39 20.62 -22.48 41.81
CA ASN A 39 21.28 -22.70 43.09
C ASN A 39 21.75 -21.40 43.80
N LEU A 40 21.60 -20.24 43.17
CA LEU A 40 21.99 -18.98 43.78
C LEU A 40 20.81 -18.32 44.50
N PRO A 41 21.01 -17.70 45.67
CA PRO A 41 19.99 -16.88 46.31
C PRO A 41 19.44 -15.81 45.39
N ALA A 42 18.14 -15.55 45.46
CA ALA A 42 17.47 -14.60 44.55
C ALA A 42 18.10 -13.19 44.53
N ASN A 43 18.66 -12.75 45.66
CA ASN A 43 19.34 -11.47 45.80
C ASN A 43 20.72 -11.41 45.12
N ARG A 44 21.26 -12.52 44.66
CA ARG A 44 22.55 -12.60 43.93
C ARG A 44 22.36 -12.94 42.46
N ARG A 45 21.13 -13.13 42.02
CA ARG A 45 20.83 -13.39 40.62
C ARG A 45 20.76 -12.05 39.87
N ARG A 46 21.62 -11.92 38.90
CA ARG A 46 21.58 -10.74 38.00
C ARG A 46 20.77 -11.09 36.75
N GLN A 47 19.71 -10.39 36.54
CA GLN A 47 18.84 -10.57 35.40
C GLN A 47 18.83 -9.28 34.60
N PHE A 48 19.77 -9.15 33.67
CA PHE A 48 19.82 -8.04 32.72
C PHE A 48 19.44 -8.55 31.33
N ASN A 49 18.46 -7.91 30.73
CA ASN A 49 18.01 -8.21 29.38
C ASN A 49 18.47 -7.09 28.44
N PHE A 50 19.30 -7.43 27.48
CA PHE A 50 19.72 -6.54 26.40
C PHE A 50 18.90 -6.86 25.17
N ASN A 51 17.60 -6.50 25.18
CA ASN A 51 16.62 -6.90 24.19
C ASN A 51 16.91 -6.28 22.81
N ARG A 52 17.50 -7.04 21.91
CA ARG A 52 17.73 -6.67 20.51
C ARG A 52 16.57 -7.09 19.60
N ILE A 53 15.80 -8.11 19.99
CA ILE A 53 14.68 -8.64 19.22
C ILE A 53 13.65 -7.55 18.95
N ARG A 54 13.23 -6.80 19.98
CA ARG A 54 12.27 -5.70 19.82
C ARG A 54 12.71 -4.67 18.78
N ARG A 55 14.01 -4.36 18.71
CA ARG A 55 14.54 -3.44 17.71
C ARG A 55 14.31 -3.96 16.29
N VAL A 56 14.58 -5.25 16.06
CA VAL A 56 14.39 -5.89 14.75
C VAL A 56 12.91 -5.91 14.37
N VAL A 57 12.03 -6.35 15.27
CA VAL A 57 10.58 -6.35 15.04
C VAL A 57 10.07 -4.94 14.70
N ASN A 58 10.52 -3.94 15.47
CA ASN A 58 10.12 -2.54 15.24
C ASN A 58 10.62 -1.99 13.89
N VAL A 59 11.78 -2.44 13.38
CA VAL A 59 12.27 -2.02 12.07
C VAL A 59 11.35 -2.56 10.96
N ILE A 60 10.97 -3.83 11.03
CA ILE A 60 10.11 -4.48 10.04
C ILE A 60 8.68 -3.89 10.11
N ASP A 61 8.11 -3.81 11.30
CA ASP A 61 6.78 -3.23 11.54
C ASP A 61 6.74 -1.73 11.16
N GLY A 62 7.77 -0.96 11.54
CA GLY A 62 7.89 0.45 11.18
C GLY A 62 8.00 0.66 9.68
N HIS A 63 8.68 -0.23 8.95
CA HIS A 63 8.72 -0.18 7.49
C HIS A 63 7.32 -0.41 6.90
N GLN A 64 6.59 -1.41 7.38
CA GLN A 64 5.21 -1.68 6.96
C GLN A 64 4.28 -0.49 7.25
N ARG A 65 4.31 0.06 8.47
CA ARG A 65 3.47 1.19 8.87
C ARG A 65 3.74 2.46 8.06
N ARG A 66 4.99 2.67 7.68
CA ARG A 66 5.37 3.77 6.78
C ARG A 66 4.86 3.56 5.35
N ASN A 67 4.79 2.29 4.92
CA ASN A 67 4.50 1.87 3.56
C ASN A 67 3.17 1.09 3.48
N ARG A 68 2.16 1.54 4.21
CA ARG A 68 0.82 0.95 4.14
C ARG A 68 0.27 1.02 2.73
N LYS A 69 -0.17 -0.11 2.23
CA LYS A 69 -0.75 -0.22 0.89
C LYS A 69 -2.27 -0.12 0.97
N SER A 70 -2.89 0.46 -0.04
CA SER A 70 -4.35 0.50 -0.16
C SER A 70 -4.85 -0.70 -0.94
N THR A 71 -6.03 -1.19 -0.59
CA THR A 71 -6.72 -2.22 -1.37
C THR A 71 -7.49 -1.54 -2.49
N ILE A 72 -7.22 -1.92 -3.73
CA ILE A 72 -7.97 -1.51 -4.93
C ILE A 72 -8.74 -2.70 -5.49
N VAL A 73 -9.76 -2.42 -6.28
CA VAL A 73 -10.56 -3.44 -6.93
C VAL A 73 -10.31 -3.41 -8.43
N ILE A 74 -10.05 -4.57 -9.00
CA ILE A 74 -9.79 -4.76 -10.43
C ILE A 74 -10.91 -5.61 -11.00
N PRO A 75 -11.51 -5.23 -12.16
CA PRO A 75 -12.52 -6.05 -12.81
C PRO A 75 -11.90 -7.31 -13.42
N ILE A 76 -12.60 -8.42 -13.28
CA ILE A 76 -12.28 -9.72 -13.87
C ILE A 76 -13.56 -10.25 -14.53
N GLU A 77 -13.44 -11.03 -15.60
CA GLU A 77 -14.56 -11.74 -16.22
C GLU A 77 -15.82 -10.87 -16.37
N ASN A 78 -15.86 -10.03 -17.37
CA ASN A 78 -16.99 -9.11 -17.68
C ASN A 78 -17.29 -8.03 -16.62
N GLY A 79 -16.41 -7.81 -15.65
CA GLY A 79 -16.51 -6.66 -14.77
C GLY A 79 -16.20 -5.36 -15.53
N ASP A 80 -16.88 -4.28 -15.20
CA ASP A 80 -16.61 -2.95 -15.72
C ASP A 80 -15.69 -2.14 -14.78
N ASN A 81 -14.97 -1.18 -15.37
CA ASN A 81 -14.06 -0.34 -14.61
C ASN A 81 -14.82 0.62 -13.66
N GLU A 82 -16.00 1.08 -14.06
CA GLU A 82 -16.80 1.99 -13.26
C GLU A 82 -17.22 1.34 -11.92
N THR A 83 -17.72 0.12 -11.98
CA THR A 83 -18.09 -0.65 -10.77
C THR A 83 -16.84 -0.98 -9.92
N ALA A 84 -15.71 -1.29 -10.53
CA ALA A 84 -14.46 -1.54 -9.80
C ALA A 84 -13.98 -0.28 -9.06
N ASP A 85 -14.05 0.89 -9.68
CA ASP A 85 -13.73 2.17 -9.04
C ASP A 85 -14.70 2.49 -7.90
N GLN A 86 -16.00 2.21 -8.06
CA GLN A 86 -16.98 2.37 -7.00
C GLN A 86 -16.67 1.46 -5.80
N PHE A 87 -16.35 0.19 -6.02
CA PHE A 87 -15.90 -0.70 -4.94
C PHE A 87 -14.63 -0.19 -4.26
N THR A 88 -13.66 0.29 -5.02
CA THR A 88 -12.43 0.87 -4.45
C THR A 88 -12.74 2.08 -3.56
N LYS A 89 -13.63 3.00 -3.97
CA LYS A 89 -14.08 4.13 -3.15
C LYS A 89 -14.76 3.66 -1.85
N VAL A 90 -15.64 2.66 -1.95
CA VAL A 90 -16.35 2.09 -0.79
C VAL A 90 -15.38 1.40 0.18
N LEU A 91 -14.45 0.58 -0.30
CA LEU A 91 -13.43 -0.05 0.54
C LEU A 91 -12.52 0.97 1.23
N MET A 92 -12.11 2.01 0.52
CA MET A 92 -11.33 3.11 1.10
C MET A 92 -12.11 3.88 2.18
N TRP A 93 -13.41 4.06 1.98
CA TRP A 93 -14.27 4.68 2.99
C TRP A 93 -14.35 3.80 4.24
N ILE A 94 -14.61 2.50 4.10
CA ILE A 94 -14.63 1.54 5.22
C ILE A 94 -13.27 1.55 5.94
N ALA A 95 -12.17 1.50 5.19
CA ALA A 95 -10.83 1.46 5.75
C ALA A 95 -10.51 2.70 6.60
N ARG A 96 -11.00 3.87 6.19
CA ARG A 96 -10.82 5.12 6.95
C ARG A 96 -11.74 5.22 8.16
N GLN A 97 -13.01 4.82 7.98
CA GLN A 97 -14.01 4.93 9.04
C GLN A 97 -13.71 3.99 10.23
N GLU A 98 -13.26 2.78 9.95
CA GLU A 98 -13.06 1.72 10.94
C GLU A 98 -11.58 1.48 11.29
N GLY A 99 -10.65 2.26 10.72
CA GLY A 99 -9.22 2.12 11.01
C GLY A 99 -8.63 0.77 10.56
N VAL A 100 -9.12 0.20 9.46
CA VAL A 100 -8.73 -1.15 9.01
C VAL A 100 -7.24 -1.26 8.75
N LEU A 101 -6.60 -0.19 8.25
CA LEU A 101 -5.16 -0.19 7.99
C LEU A 101 -4.32 -0.28 9.27
N GLU A 102 -4.80 0.32 10.36
CA GLU A 102 -4.22 0.20 11.69
C GLU A 102 -4.36 -1.23 12.21
N THR A 103 -5.56 -1.79 12.11
CA THR A 103 -5.85 -3.18 12.52
C THR A 103 -4.99 -4.20 11.76
N ILE A 104 -4.80 -4.01 10.44
CA ILE A 104 -3.89 -4.84 9.63
C ILE A 104 -2.44 -4.73 10.13
N SER A 105 -1.97 -3.50 10.43
CA SER A 105 -0.61 -3.31 10.95
C SER A 105 -0.43 -3.98 12.32
N ASP A 106 -1.43 -3.92 13.18
CA ASP A 106 -1.39 -4.57 14.51
C ASP A 106 -1.45 -6.10 14.39
N ALA A 107 -2.23 -6.63 13.45
CA ALA A 107 -2.24 -8.06 13.15
C ALA A 107 -0.90 -8.53 12.56
N PHE A 108 -0.28 -7.71 11.71
CA PHE A 108 1.04 -8.01 11.16
C PHE A 108 2.13 -8.01 12.24
N HIS A 109 2.10 -7.01 13.14
CA HIS A 109 2.99 -6.99 14.31
C HIS A 109 2.85 -8.28 15.14
N GLY A 110 1.60 -8.68 15.45
CA GLY A 110 1.34 -9.93 16.15
C GLY A 110 1.88 -11.15 15.41
N ALA A 111 1.69 -11.21 14.07
CA ALA A 111 2.22 -12.29 13.24
C ALA A 111 3.75 -12.30 13.21
N LEU A 112 4.43 -11.14 13.15
CA LEU A 112 5.89 -11.07 13.23
C LEU A 112 6.44 -11.67 14.53
N VAL A 113 5.71 -11.51 15.63
CA VAL A 113 6.11 -12.03 16.94
C VAL A 113 5.75 -13.51 17.05
N THR A 114 4.48 -13.88 16.87
CA THR A 114 3.94 -15.22 17.21
C THR A 114 3.84 -16.17 16.03
N GLY A 115 3.89 -15.65 14.80
CA GLY A 115 3.76 -16.39 13.54
C GLY A 115 2.42 -16.21 12.85
N MET A 116 1.31 -16.06 13.57
CA MET A 116 -0.03 -15.92 13.00
C MET A 116 -0.95 -15.13 13.92
N ASN A 117 -1.68 -14.18 13.32
CA ASN A 117 -2.90 -13.60 13.89
C ASN A 117 -4.06 -13.80 12.91
N LEU A 118 -5.30 -13.71 13.38
CA LEU A 118 -6.49 -13.74 12.54
C LEU A 118 -7.15 -12.37 12.52
N LEU A 119 -7.52 -11.92 11.33
CA LEU A 119 -8.44 -10.79 11.15
C LEU A 119 -9.85 -11.37 11.03
N GLN A 120 -10.77 -10.95 11.87
CA GLN A 120 -12.19 -11.29 11.77
C GLN A 120 -12.95 -10.14 11.14
N VAL A 121 -13.73 -10.44 10.11
CA VAL A 121 -14.62 -9.48 9.47
C VAL A 121 -16.06 -9.78 9.87
N TRP A 122 -16.75 -8.79 10.39
CA TRP A 122 -18.14 -8.94 10.82
C TRP A 122 -18.93 -7.65 10.61
N ILE A 123 -20.25 -7.71 10.75
CA ILE A 123 -21.13 -6.57 10.54
C ILE A 123 -21.70 -6.15 11.89
N ASP A 124 -21.50 -4.88 12.24
CA ASP A 124 -22.03 -4.26 13.44
C ASP A 124 -23.33 -3.50 13.13
N TYR A 125 -24.44 -4.01 13.60
CA TYR A 125 -25.78 -3.42 13.41
C TYR A 125 -26.18 -2.44 14.52
N ARG A 126 -25.31 -2.18 15.53
CA ARG A 126 -25.65 -1.35 16.70
C ARG A 126 -25.89 0.11 16.32
N ASN A 127 -25.13 0.64 15.38
CA ASN A 127 -25.24 2.03 14.94
C ASN A 127 -26.12 2.20 13.70
N ASP A 128 -26.16 1.22 12.83
CA ASP A 128 -26.97 1.19 11.61
C ASP A 128 -27.73 -0.15 11.56
N PRO A 129 -28.98 -0.19 12.05
CA PRO A 129 -29.74 -1.43 12.12
C PRO A 129 -30.15 -2.00 10.76
N ILE A 130 -30.10 -1.23 9.68
CA ILE A 130 -30.55 -1.62 8.35
C ILE A 130 -29.41 -2.24 7.54
N SER A 131 -28.30 -1.53 7.39
CA SER A 131 -27.18 -1.96 6.54
C SER A 131 -25.98 -2.46 7.34
N GLY A 132 -25.91 -2.13 8.64
CA GLY A 132 -24.78 -2.41 9.49
C GLY A 132 -23.49 -1.70 9.02
N ASN A 133 -22.44 -1.78 9.82
CA ASN A 133 -21.09 -1.31 9.46
C ASN A 133 -20.16 -2.52 9.46
N ILE A 134 -19.37 -2.66 8.40
CA ILE A 134 -18.36 -3.73 8.32
C ILE A 134 -17.22 -3.34 9.23
N ARG A 135 -16.89 -4.23 10.19
CA ARG A 135 -15.77 -4.10 11.11
C ARG A 135 -14.73 -5.18 10.90
N VAL A 136 -13.49 -4.83 11.20
CA VAL A 136 -12.35 -5.75 11.14
C VAL A 136 -11.66 -5.74 12.49
N ASP A 137 -11.68 -6.86 13.18
CA ASP A 137 -11.06 -7.04 14.48
C ASP A 137 -9.80 -7.91 14.36
N ASN A 138 -8.78 -7.61 15.14
CA ASN A 138 -7.57 -8.42 15.26
C ASN A 138 -7.75 -9.43 16.39
N CYS A 139 -7.70 -10.71 16.07
CA CYS A 139 -7.74 -11.82 17.01
C CYS A 139 -6.31 -12.28 17.32
N SER A 140 -5.90 -12.13 18.57
CA SER A 140 -4.58 -12.56 19.04
C SER A 140 -4.42 -14.08 18.97
N TYR A 141 -3.18 -14.56 18.89
CA TYR A 141 -2.81 -15.98 18.74
C TYR A 141 -3.48 -16.95 19.72
N ASN A 142 -3.83 -16.49 20.92
CA ASN A 142 -4.43 -17.30 21.99
C ASN A 142 -5.95 -17.14 22.13
N SER A 143 -6.60 -16.30 21.30
CA SER A 143 -8.04 -16.05 21.35
C SER A 143 -8.88 -17.02 20.51
N PHE A 144 -8.24 -17.87 19.74
CA PHE A 144 -8.88 -18.85 18.87
C PHE A 144 -8.22 -20.22 18.92
N LEU A 145 -9.02 -21.24 18.65
CA LEU A 145 -8.61 -22.61 18.39
C LEU A 145 -8.90 -22.93 16.94
N ILE A 146 -7.88 -23.20 16.13
CA ILE A 146 -8.01 -23.48 14.71
C ILE A 146 -7.70 -24.95 14.40
N ASP A 147 -8.31 -25.48 13.35
CA ASP A 147 -7.94 -26.80 12.81
C ASP A 147 -6.43 -26.80 12.45
N PRO A 148 -5.60 -27.61 13.11
CA PRO A 148 -4.15 -27.59 12.88
C PRO A 148 -3.74 -28.25 11.56
N TYR A 149 -4.67 -28.82 10.81
CA TYR A 149 -4.38 -29.56 9.57
C TYR A 149 -4.57 -28.75 8.31
N PHE A 150 -5.11 -27.53 8.39
CA PHE A 150 -5.25 -26.67 7.21
C PHE A 150 -3.88 -26.40 6.55
N ARG A 151 -3.86 -26.27 5.23
CA ARG A 151 -2.66 -26.00 4.43
C ARG A 151 -2.82 -24.83 3.48
N LYS A 152 -4.05 -24.42 3.22
CA LYS A 152 -4.32 -23.27 2.36
C LYS A 152 -4.38 -22.00 3.19
N ALA A 153 -3.73 -20.96 2.69
CA ALA A 153 -3.72 -19.66 3.39
C ALA A 153 -5.09 -18.96 3.40
N ASP A 154 -6.02 -19.35 2.52
CA ASP A 154 -7.39 -18.84 2.46
C ASP A 154 -8.35 -19.60 3.40
N LEU A 155 -7.86 -20.56 4.19
CA LEU A 155 -8.64 -21.40 5.08
C LEU A 155 -9.75 -22.23 4.39
N SER A 156 -9.73 -22.38 3.06
CA SER A 156 -10.76 -23.14 2.34
C SER A 156 -10.76 -24.63 2.65
N ASP A 157 -9.67 -25.16 3.20
CA ASP A 157 -9.50 -26.55 3.64
C ASP A 157 -9.63 -26.72 5.17
N CYS A 158 -9.81 -25.62 5.91
CA CYS A 158 -10.01 -25.66 7.35
C CYS A 158 -11.38 -26.27 7.70
N ASN A 159 -11.43 -27.17 8.70
CA ASN A 159 -12.67 -27.80 9.11
C ASN A 159 -13.45 -26.98 10.13
N ALA A 160 -12.75 -26.34 11.09
CA ALA A 160 -13.39 -25.50 12.07
C ALA A 160 -12.43 -24.45 12.67
N ILE A 161 -13.02 -23.33 13.09
CA ILE A 161 -12.37 -22.28 13.85
C ILE A 161 -13.27 -21.95 15.04
N TRP A 162 -12.69 -21.96 16.23
CA TRP A 162 -13.39 -21.63 17.44
C TRP A 162 -12.75 -20.40 18.09
N LYS A 163 -13.50 -19.31 18.12
CA LYS A 163 -13.09 -18.07 18.83
C LYS A 163 -13.78 -18.04 20.18
N ARG A 164 -13.02 -17.75 21.25
CA ARG A 164 -13.56 -17.56 22.60
C ARG A 164 -13.33 -16.13 23.06
N SER A 165 -14.36 -15.55 23.61
CA SER A 165 -14.36 -14.24 24.23
C SER A 165 -14.99 -14.29 25.61
N PHE A 166 -14.63 -13.38 26.49
CA PHE A 166 -15.26 -13.22 27.78
C PHE A 166 -16.02 -11.91 27.77
N LEU A 167 -17.35 -12.00 27.84
CA LEU A 167 -18.24 -10.85 27.73
C LEU A 167 -19.08 -10.70 29.01
N THR A 168 -19.46 -9.47 29.30
CA THR A 168 -20.47 -9.21 30.35
C THR A 168 -21.85 -9.65 29.85
N LYS A 169 -22.77 -9.90 30.80
CA LYS A 169 -24.16 -10.23 30.44
C LYS A 169 -24.80 -9.18 29.53
N ARG A 170 -24.50 -7.89 29.75
CA ARG A 170 -25.04 -6.78 28.94
C ARG A 170 -24.51 -6.80 27.51
N GLU A 171 -23.25 -7.11 27.33
CA GLU A 171 -22.65 -7.26 26.00
C GLU A 171 -23.25 -8.44 25.25
N CYS A 172 -23.40 -9.61 25.92
CA CYS A 172 -24.07 -10.77 25.31
C CYS A 172 -25.52 -10.46 24.88
N ILE A 173 -26.27 -9.74 25.72
CA ILE A 173 -27.66 -9.31 25.40
C ILE A 173 -27.65 -8.32 24.22
N SER A 174 -26.66 -7.42 24.15
CA SER A 174 -26.54 -6.49 23.02
C SER A 174 -26.28 -7.21 21.69
N LEU A 175 -25.58 -8.34 21.73
CA LEU A 175 -25.31 -9.16 20.55
C LEU A 175 -26.50 -10.09 20.18
N MET A 176 -27.24 -10.55 21.19
CA MET A 176 -28.36 -11.49 21.03
C MET A 176 -29.58 -11.04 21.82
N PRO A 177 -30.28 -9.97 21.42
CA PRO A 177 -31.39 -9.41 22.16
C PRO A 177 -32.60 -10.35 22.30
N GLU A 178 -32.77 -11.25 21.33
CA GLU A 178 -33.87 -12.23 21.34
C GLU A 178 -33.78 -13.22 22.51
N ASN A 179 -32.57 -13.50 23.00
CA ASN A 179 -32.28 -14.47 24.05
C ASN A 179 -32.00 -13.81 25.42
N SER A 180 -32.43 -12.56 25.61
CA SER A 180 -32.09 -11.74 26.76
C SER A 180 -32.48 -12.36 28.11
N GLU A 181 -33.67 -12.99 28.21
CA GLU A 181 -34.14 -13.61 29.45
C GLU A 181 -33.27 -14.82 29.84
N GLU A 182 -32.90 -15.64 28.87
CA GLU A 182 -32.05 -16.79 29.11
C GLU A 182 -30.63 -16.40 29.52
N ILE A 183 -30.07 -15.37 28.85
CA ILE A 183 -28.73 -14.84 29.17
C ILE A 183 -28.69 -14.23 30.56
N LEU A 184 -29.73 -13.54 31.00
CA LEU A 184 -29.83 -13.00 32.36
C LEU A 184 -29.81 -14.11 33.43
N GLY A 185 -30.40 -15.26 33.15
CA GLY A 185 -30.41 -16.43 34.03
C GLY A 185 -29.09 -17.15 34.17
N LEU A 186 -28.11 -16.90 33.26
CA LEU A 186 -26.81 -17.55 33.34
C LEU A 186 -25.98 -17.02 34.50
N VAL A 187 -25.21 -17.91 35.10
CA VAL A 187 -24.25 -17.54 36.17
C VAL A 187 -22.90 -17.24 35.52
N GLY A 188 -22.42 -16.01 35.72
CA GLY A 188 -21.09 -15.64 35.24
C GLY A 188 -20.01 -16.27 36.11
N ASN A 189 -18.91 -16.62 35.50
CA ASN A 189 -17.74 -17.14 36.18
C ASN A 189 -16.71 -16.01 36.42
N ASP A 190 -16.04 -16.07 37.56
CA ASP A 190 -14.83 -15.27 37.78
C ASP A 190 -13.71 -15.85 36.90
N TYR A 191 -12.79 -15.01 36.45
CA TYR A 191 -11.68 -15.43 35.56
C TYR A 191 -10.91 -16.67 36.08
N GLY A 192 -10.71 -16.79 37.39
CA GLY A 192 -10.05 -17.92 38.00
C GLY A 192 -10.80 -19.25 37.83
N ASN A 193 -12.13 -19.21 37.90
CA ASN A 193 -12.99 -20.40 37.83
C ASN A 193 -13.26 -20.83 36.37
N ALA A 194 -13.05 -19.97 35.41
CA ALA A 194 -13.18 -20.35 34.01
C ALA A 194 -12.12 -21.39 33.55
N LYS A 195 -11.01 -21.52 34.29
CA LYS A 195 -10.00 -22.58 34.08
C LYS A 195 -10.52 -23.99 34.44
N ASP A 196 -11.52 -24.07 35.30
CA ASP A 196 -12.11 -25.34 35.74
C ASP A 196 -13.22 -25.83 34.79
N GLY A 197 -13.48 -25.11 33.73
CA GLY A 197 -14.46 -25.48 32.71
C GLY A 197 -14.04 -26.69 31.89
N LYS A 198 -15.01 -27.31 31.21
CA LYS A 198 -14.83 -28.46 30.32
C LYS A 198 -13.80 -28.19 29.19
N PHE A 199 -13.63 -26.95 28.79
CA PHE A 199 -12.72 -26.51 27.73
C PHE A 199 -11.66 -25.57 28.30
N GLN A 200 -10.44 -26.06 28.42
CA GLN A 200 -9.30 -25.33 29.02
C GLN A 200 -8.56 -24.44 28.01
N PHE A 201 -9.28 -23.70 27.24
CA PHE A 201 -8.71 -22.77 26.26
C PHE A 201 -9.10 -21.34 26.68
N MET A 202 -8.09 -20.54 27.01
CA MET A 202 -8.28 -19.25 27.67
C MET A 202 -7.42 -18.21 26.97
N PRO A 203 -8.00 -17.19 26.37
CA PRO A 203 -7.26 -16.01 25.95
C PRO A 203 -6.72 -15.28 27.18
N GLU A 204 -5.40 -15.17 27.29
CA GLU A 204 -4.75 -14.55 28.47
C GLU A 204 -4.95 -13.04 28.58
N SER A 205 -5.30 -12.39 27.48
CA SER A 205 -5.26 -10.94 27.34
C SER A 205 -6.45 -10.22 27.96
N TYR A 206 -7.50 -10.91 28.43
CA TYR A 206 -8.73 -10.25 28.78
C TYR A 206 -9.12 -10.40 30.25
N HIS A 207 -9.22 -9.28 30.96
CA HIS A 207 -10.06 -9.08 32.13
C HIS A 207 -9.52 -9.59 33.48
N TYR A 208 -8.25 -9.41 33.75
CA TYR A 208 -7.77 -9.48 35.12
C TYR A 208 -8.55 -8.49 36.00
N GLY A 209 -9.43 -9.02 36.87
CA GLY A 209 -10.20 -8.22 37.83
C GLY A 209 -11.69 -8.06 37.51
N TYR A 210 -12.17 -8.43 36.34
CA TYR A 210 -13.61 -8.48 36.07
C TYR A 210 -14.23 -9.74 36.67
N LYS A 211 -15.38 -9.57 37.30
CA LYS A 211 -16.21 -10.64 37.87
C LYS A 211 -17.47 -10.85 37.05
N ASN A 212 -18.04 -12.04 37.13
CA ASN A 212 -19.29 -12.40 36.42
C ASN A 212 -19.23 -12.29 34.90
N LEU A 213 -18.12 -12.66 34.30
CA LEU A 213 -18.00 -12.80 32.85
C LEU A 213 -18.63 -14.09 32.36
N LEU A 214 -19.25 -14.04 31.18
CA LEU A 214 -19.74 -15.18 30.45
C LEU A 214 -18.72 -15.61 29.41
N THR A 215 -18.50 -16.91 29.26
CA THR A 215 -17.77 -17.43 28.10
C THR A 215 -18.68 -17.33 26.87
N TYR A 216 -18.23 -16.58 25.89
CA TYR A 216 -18.91 -16.43 24.60
C TYR A 216 -18.06 -17.10 23.53
N ASP A 217 -18.55 -18.25 23.04
CA ASP A 217 -17.87 -19.10 22.09
C ASP A 217 -18.54 -19.00 20.72
N GLU A 218 -17.79 -18.55 19.75
CA GLU A 218 -18.15 -18.55 18.33
C GLU A 218 -17.47 -19.76 17.68
N PHE A 219 -18.22 -20.78 17.34
CA PHE A 219 -17.75 -21.98 16.69
C PHE A 219 -18.16 -22.00 15.24
N TYR A 220 -17.21 -21.73 14.36
CA TYR A 220 -17.38 -21.78 12.91
C TYR A 220 -16.94 -23.16 12.43
N TYR A 221 -17.80 -23.84 11.67
CA TYR A 221 -17.50 -25.16 11.16
C TYR A 221 -17.96 -25.33 9.73
N ARG A 222 -17.26 -26.17 9.00
CA ARG A 222 -17.55 -26.48 7.61
C ARG A 222 -18.72 -27.44 7.54
N ASP A 223 -19.66 -27.14 6.69
CA ASP A 223 -20.82 -27.95 6.35
C ASP A 223 -20.99 -27.99 4.82
N PHE A 224 -21.88 -28.81 4.32
CA PHE A 224 -22.18 -28.91 2.89
C PHE A 224 -23.65 -28.58 2.65
N ARG A 225 -23.89 -27.70 1.68
CA ARG A 225 -25.25 -27.35 1.23
C ARG A 225 -25.46 -27.89 -0.16
N SER A 226 -26.59 -28.62 -0.36
CA SER A 226 -27.05 -29.00 -1.70
C SER A 226 -27.49 -27.73 -2.45
N GLN A 227 -26.91 -27.50 -3.62
CA GLN A 227 -27.24 -26.40 -4.51
C GLN A 227 -27.72 -26.95 -5.84
N LYS A 228 -28.82 -26.39 -6.35
CA LYS A 228 -29.35 -26.70 -7.68
C LYS A 228 -28.87 -25.64 -8.66
N MET A 229 -28.02 -26.05 -9.60
CA MET A 229 -27.53 -25.17 -10.67
C MET A 229 -28.33 -25.45 -11.94
N LEU A 230 -28.90 -24.42 -12.53
CA LEU A 230 -29.47 -24.43 -13.86
C LEU A 230 -28.40 -24.16 -14.88
N VAL A 231 -28.17 -25.08 -15.78
CA VAL A 231 -27.16 -24.95 -16.83
C VAL A 231 -27.86 -24.99 -18.19
N ASP A 232 -27.70 -23.93 -18.97
CA ASP A 232 -28.17 -23.91 -20.35
C ASP A 232 -27.19 -24.66 -21.25
N SER A 233 -27.64 -25.72 -21.89
CA SER A 233 -26.82 -26.57 -22.75
C SER A 233 -26.41 -25.90 -24.07
N GLN A 234 -27.04 -24.78 -24.46
CA GLN A 234 -26.73 -24.06 -25.70
C GLN A 234 -25.73 -22.91 -25.49
N THR A 235 -25.93 -22.15 -24.42
CA THR A 235 -25.08 -20.99 -24.13
C THR A 235 -23.94 -21.34 -23.18
N GLY A 236 -24.04 -22.44 -22.43
CA GLY A 236 -23.10 -22.79 -21.37
C GLY A 236 -23.24 -21.92 -20.10
N GLU A 237 -24.21 -21.03 -20.08
CA GLU A 237 -24.49 -20.21 -18.91
C GLU A 237 -25.05 -21.03 -17.76
N SER A 238 -24.60 -20.74 -16.54
CA SER A 238 -25.06 -21.42 -15.34
C SER A 238 -25.61 -20.40 -14.33
N MET A 239 -26.75 -20.71 -13.73
CA MET A 239 -27.40 -19.87 -12.72
C MET A 239 -27.85 -20.72 -11.53
N GLU A 240 -27.66 -20.20 -10.31
CA GLU A 240 -28.15 -20.85 -9.08
C GLU A 240 -29.63 -20.70 -8.94
N TRP A 241 -30.32 -21.83 -8.70
CA TRP A 241 -31.73 -21.83 -8.34
C TRP A 241 -31.90 -21.65 -6.84
N LYS A 242 -32.28 -20.44 -6.43
CA LYS A 242 -32.37 -20.05 -5.00
C LYS A 242 -33.72 -20.45 -4.33
N SER A 243 -34.74 -20.81 -5.11
CA SER A 243 -36.03 -21.15 -4.56
C SER A 243 -36.09 -22.62 -4.16
N ASN A 244 -36.66 -22.90 -2.99
CA ASN A 244 -36.93 -24.27 -2.55
C ASN A 244 -38.24 -24.86 -3.16
N ASP A 245 -38.93 -24.11 -4.02
CA ASP A 245 -40.17 -24.54 -4.66
C ASP A 245 -39.88 -25.44 -5.87
N GLU A 246 -40.09 -26.73 -5.68
CA GLU A 246 -39.94 -27.72 -6.76
C GLU A 246 -40.96 -27.56 -7.87
N ALA A 247 -42.19 -27.09 -7.56
CA ALA A 247 -43.19 -26.84 -8.57
C ALA A 247 -42.79 -25.71 -9.51
N ALA A 248 -42.23 -24.63 -8.96
CA ALA A 248 -41.66 -23.52 -9.73
C ALA A 248 -40.48 -23.98 -10.61
N LEU A 249 -39.62 -24.87 -10.08
CA LEU A 249 -38.50 -25.43 -10.83
C LEU A 249 -38.99 -26.27 -12.02
N GLN A 250 -39.99 -27.15 -11.80
CA GLN A 250 -40.54 -27.96 -12.87
C GLN A 250 -41.25 -27.12 -13.94
N LEU A 251 -41.94 -26.05 -13.54
CA LEU A 251 -42.54 -25.11 -14.48
C LEU A 251 -41.50 -24.41 -15.32
N PHE A 252 -40.40 -23.97 -14.69
CA PHE A 252 -39.28 -23.35 -15.38
C PHE A 252 -38.63 -24.29 -16.41
N LEU A 253 -38.36 -25.54 -16.03
CA LEU A 253 -37.79 -26.55 -16.92
C LEU A 253 -38.71 -26.93 -18.09
N ARG A 254 -40.04 -26.88 -17.90
CA ARG A 254 -41.00 -27.04 -19.00
C ARG A 254 -40.98 -25.87 -19.96
N THR A 255 -40.72 -24.66 -19.46
CA THR A 255 -40.66 -23.44 -20.28
C THR A 255 -39.35 -23.35 -21.06
N TYR A 256 -38.27 -23.84 -20.46
CA TYR A 256 -36.91 -23.80 -21.05
C TYR A 256 -36.31 -25.21 -21.13
N PRO A 257 -36.69 -26.03 -22.12
CA PRO A 257 -36.26 -27.43 -22.23
C PRO A 257 -34.75 -27.60 -22.48
N GLN A 258 -34.06 -26.57 -22.88
CA GLN A 258 -32.59 -26.54 -23.06
C GLN A 258 -31.79 -26.46 -21.73
N VAL A 259 -32.49 -26.14 -20.62
CA VAL A 259 -31.86 -26.00 -19.31
C VAL A 259 -31.88 -27.33 -18.58
N THR A 260 -30.74 -27.74 -18.07
CA THR A 260 -30.56 -28.93 -17.22
C THR A 260 -30.28 -28.53 -15.79
N VAL A 261 -30.77 -29.29 -14.82
CA VAL A 261 -30.48 -29.09 -13.40
C VAL A 261 -29.33 -29.99 -12.99
N ILE A 262 -28.30 -29.40 -12.43
CA ILE A 262 -27.19 -30.12 -11.82
C ILE A 262 -27.26 -29.88 -10.31
N GLU A 263 -27.43 -30.93 -9.53
CA GLU A 263 -27.32 -30.88 -8.08
C GLU A 263 -25.86 -31.06 -7.68
N SER A 264 -25.32 -30.14 -6.92
CA SER A 264 -23.95 -30.19 -6.39
C SER A 264 -23.95 -29.84 -4.91
N GLU A 265 -23.09 -30.50 -4.14
CA GLU A 265 -22.84 -30.15 -2.76
C GLU A 265 -21.72 -29.10 -2.73
N ILE A 266 -22.03 -27.93 -2.18
CA ILE A 266 -21.07 -26.84 -2.03
C ILE A 266 -20.66 -26.74 -0.56
N PRO A 267 -19.35 -26.64 -0.26
CA PRO A 267 -18.92 -26.40 1.10
C PRO A 267 -19.37 -25.01 1.55
N THR A 268 -20.02 -24.95 2.68
CA THR A 268 -20.45 -23.72 3.34
C THR A 268 -19.92 -23.68 4.77
N VAL A 269 -19.92 -22.51 5.38
CA VAL A 269 -19.53 -22.34 6.77
C VAL A 269 -20.78 -22.03 7.60
N ARG A 270 -20.94 -22.74 8.70
CA ARG A 270 -22.00 -22.50 9.69
C ARG A 270 -21.38 -21.93 10.98
N LEU A 271 -22.20 -21.19 11.70
CA LEU A 271 -21.86 -20.61 13.00
C LEU A 271 -22.74 -21.23 14.08
N ALA A 272 -22.09 -21.73 15.14
CA ALA A 272 -22.75 -22.03 16.40
C ALA A 272 -22.25 -21.08 17.49
N ILE A 273 -23.18 -20.40 18.16
CA ILE A 273 -22.87 -19.52 19.31
C ILE A 273 -23.22 -20.28 20.59
N VAL A 274 -22.22 -20.44 21.43
CA VAL A 274 -22.35 -21.16 22.69
C VAL A 274 -21.96 -20.23 23.84
N ILE A 275 -22.87 -19.98 24.78
CA ILE A 275 -22.64 -19.14 25.95
C ILE A 275 -22.72 -20.03 27.20
N GLN A 276 -21.65 -20.08 28.00
CA GLN A 276 -21.55 -20.93 29.19
C GLN A 276 -21.91 -22.40 28.92
N GLY A 277 -21.51 -22.94 27.76
CA GLY A 277 -21.78 -24.31 27.36
C GLY A 277 -23.21 -24.60 26.86
N LYS A 278 -24.09 -23.58 26.78
CA LYS A 278 -25.44 -23.68 26.20
C LYS A 278 -25.43 -23.10 24.80
N VAL A 279 -26.00 -23.82 23.81
CA VAL A 279 -26.12 -23.37 22.43
C VAL A 279 -27.29 -22.38 22.32
N PHE A 280 -27.02 -21.18 21.80
CA PHE A 280 -28.00 -20.13 21.57
C PHE A 280 -28.31 -19.92 20.08
N TYR A 281 -27.35 -20.24 19.24
CA TYR A 281 -27.52 -20.17 17.79
C TYR A 281 -26.78 -21.32 17.12
N ASP A 282 -27.37 -21.92 16.11
CA ASP A 282 -26.73 -22.85 15.17
C ASP A 282 -27.37 -22.72 13.80
N GLY A 283 -26.64 -22.15 12.86
CA GLY A 283 -27.19 -21.84 11.54
C GLY A 283 -26.16 -21.31 10.56
N PRO A 284 -26.61 -20.84 9.39
CA PRO A 284 -25.75 -20.15 8.45
C PRO A 284 -25.22 -18.86 9.07
N LEU A 285 -24.12 -18.33 8.52
CA LEU A 285 -23.59 -17.06 8.99
C LEU A 285 -24.61 -15.93 8.80
N PRO A 286 -24.86 -15.11 9.83
CA PRO A 286 -25.79 -13.97 9.72
C PRO A 286 -25.39 -12.96 8.62
N SER A 287 -24.11 -12.90 8.29
CA SER A 287 -23.57 -12.06 7.21
C SER A 287 -23.90 -12.55 5.80
N GLY A 288 -24.41 -13.77 5.66
CA GLY A 288 -24.69 -14.41 4.36
C GLY A 288 -23.46 -14.96 3.65
N LEU A 289 -22.29 -14.93 4.26
CA LEU A 289 -21.06 -15.51 3.69
C LEU A 289 -21.12 -17.04 3.73
N ASP A 290 -20.63 -17.68 2.68
CA ASP A 290 -20.43 -19.14 2.61
C ASP A 290 -19.00 -19.55 3.01
N THR A 291 -18.12 -18.58 3.30
CA THR A 291 -16.72 -18.77 3.68
C THR A 291 -16.46 -18.30 5.11
N TYR A 292 -15.33 -18.71 5.69
CA TYR A 292 -14.93 -18.21 7.00
C TYR A 292 -14.76 -16.70 6.99
N PRO A 293 -15.32 -15.97 7.97
CA PRO A 293 -15.14 -14.54 8.11
C PRO A 293 -13.77 -14.19 8.74
N PHE A 294 -12.78 -15.04 8.51
CA PHE A 294 -11.43 -14.92 9.06
C PHE A 294 -10.40 -14.86 7.95
N VAL A 295 -9.43 -13.98 8.12
CA VAL A 295 -8.26 -13.89 7.26
C VAL A 295 -7.01 -14.08 8.11
N PRO A 296 -6.22 -15.13 7.89
CA PRO A 296 -4.98 -15.32 8.60
C PRO A 296 -3.90 -14.35 8.07
N VAL A 297 -3.21 -13.71 8.98
CA VAL A 297 -2.01 -12.93 8.70
C VAL A 297 -0.83 -13.74 9.21
N PHE A 298 0.03 -14.18 8.29
CA PHE A 298 1.22 -14.98 8.61
C PHE A 298 2.48 -14.12 8.50
N ALA A 299 3.51 -14.48 9.29
CA ALA A 299 4.88 -14.07 9.03
C ALA A 299 5.57 -15.11 8.14
N TYR A 300 6.03 -16.22 8.70
CA TYR A 300 6.54 -17.35 7.93
C TYR A 300 5.52 -18.47 7.91
N TYR A 301 5.08 -18.83 6.72
CA TYR A 301 4.13 -19.91 6.49
C TYR A 301 4.68 -20.91 5.49
N ASN A 302 4.88 -22.16 5.94
CA ASN A 302 5.33 -23.24 5.07
C ASN A 302 4.34 -24.41 5.07
N PRO A 303 3.43 -24.50 4.07
CA PRO A 303 2.40 -25.56 4.02
C PRO A 303 2.96 -26.98 3.89
N GLN A 304 4.24 -27.12 3.52
CA GLN A 304 4.89 -28.43 3.40
C GLN A 304 5.25 -29.05 4.75
N MET A 305 5.35 -28.23 5.79
CA MET A 305 5.66 -28.72 7.15
C MET A 305 4.45 -29.43 7.76
N PRO A 306 4.59 -30.69 8.19
CA PRO A 306 3.47 -31.44 8.77
C PRO A 306 3.08 -30.94 10.17
N TYR A 307 4.03 -30.48 10.95
CA TYR A 307 3.83 -30.05 12.34
C TYR A 307 3.45 -28.58 12.41
N PHE A 308 2.25 -28.28 12.95
CA PHE A 308 1.66 -26.95 12.94
C PHE A 308 2.55 -25.84 13.54
N PRO A 309 3.16 -25.99 14.75
CA PRO A 309 4.03 -24.97 15.31
C PRO A 309 5.29 -24.67 14.50
N GLN A 310 5.73 -25.61 13.64
CA GLN A 310 6.85 -25.38 12.72
C GLN A 310 6.39 -24.81 11.38
N ARG A 311 5.13 -25.05 10.99
CA ARG A 311 4.52 -24.51 9.77
C ARG A 311 4.32 -23.01 9.88
N VAL A 312 3.98 -22.54 11.08
CA VAL A 312 3.65 -21.13 11.38
C VAL A 312 4.67 -20.61 12.38
N GLN A 313 5.52 -19.68 11.95
CA GLN A 313 6.59 -19.12 12.79
C GLN A 313 6.68 -17.63 12.65
N GLY A 314 6.97 -16.95 13.78
CA GLY A 314 7.34 -15.54 13.78
C GLY A 314 8.85 -15.33 13.55
N VAL A 315 9.23 -14.09 13.31
CA VAL A 315 10.63 -13.69 13.17
C VAL A 315 11.39 -13.90 14.50
N VAL A 316 10.70 -13.72 15.62
CA VAL A 316 11.28 -13.83 16.96
C VAL A 316 11.82 -15.22 17.23
N ARG A 317 11.13 -16.28 16.78
CA ARG A 317 11.49 -17.66 17.07
C ARG A 317 12.91 -18.03 16.64
N GLY A 318 13.32 -17.60 15.45
CA GLY A 318 14.66 -17.85 14.93
C GLY A 318 15.77 -17.11 15.68
N MET A 319 15.42 -16.04 16.41
CA MET A 319 16.38 -15.21 17.14
C MET A 319 16.53 -15.58 18.62
N ARG A 320 15.65 -16.42 19.19
CA ARG A 320 15.62 -16.70 20.64
C ARG A 320 16.96 -17.21 21.16
N ASP A 321 17.54 -18.20 20.51
CA ASP A 321 18.79 -18.83 20.97
C ASP A 321 19.97 -17.85 20.89
N ALA A 322 20.08 -17.09 19.81
CA ALA A 322 21.12 -16.09 19.66
C ALA A 322 20.97 -14.96 20.71
N GLN A 323 19.74 -14.51 20.97
CA GLN A 323 19.44 -13.51 22.00
C GLN A 323 19.77 -14.03 23.40
N TYR A 324 19.45 -15.30 23.68
CA TYR A 324 19.79 -15.95 24.95
C TYR A 324 21.31 -15.97 25.15
N LEU A 325 22.07 -16.42 24.16
CA LEU A 325 23.53 -16.48 24.23
C LEU A 325 24.14 -15.09 24.37
N TYR A 326 23.61 -14.09 23.64
CA TYR A 326 24.05 -12.71 23.75
C TYR A 326 23.89 -12.16 25.17
N ASN A 327 22.73 -12.29 25.77
CA ASN A 327 22.45 -11.84 27.11
C ASN A 327 23.38 -12.53 28.13
N ARG A 328 23.52 -13.84 28.00
CA ARG A 328 24.39 -14.64 28.86
C ARG A 328 25.84 -14.14 28.83
N ARG A 329 26.37 -13.87 27.64
CA ARG A 329 27.73 -13.35 27.48
C ARG A 329 27.89 -11.95 28.08
N LYS A 330 26.93 -11.08 27.87
CA LYS A 330 26.93 -9.73 28.45
C LYS A 330 26.91 -9.75 29.98
N ILE A 331 26.18 -10.66 30.61
CA ILE A 331 26.17 -10.80 32.05
C ILE A 331 27.55 -11.28 32.52
N ILE A 332 28.14 -12.30 31.87
CA ILE A 332 29.49 -12.80 32.23
C ILE A 332 30.52 -11.69 32.09
N GLU A 333 30.49 -10.87 31.03
CA GLU A 333 31.36 -9.71 30.88
C GLU A 333 31.25 -8.75 32.08
N LEU A 334 30.01 -8.41 32.47
CA LEU A 334 29.76 -7.52 33.61
C LEU A 334 30.26 -8.15 34.93
N ASP A 335 30.01 -9.44 35.16
CA ASP A 335 30.45 -10.14 36.36
C ASP A 335 32.00 -10.16 36.46
N ILE A 336 32.70 -10.37 35.33
CA ILE A 336 34.16 -10.33 35.30
C ILE A 336 34.65 -8.91 35.57
N LEU A 337 34.08 -7.89 34.94
CA LEU A 337 34.45 -6.48 35.14
C LEU A 337 34.25 -6.04 36.60
N GLU A 338 33.14 -6.41 37.21
CA GLU A 338 32.88 -6.08 38.61
C GLU A 338 33.80 -6.85 39.55
N SER A 339 34.13 -8.11 39.24
CA SER A 339 35.08 -8.89 40.04
C SER A 339 36.53 -8.41 39.90
N GLN A 340 36.87 -7.67 38.80
CA GLN A 340 38.16 -6.97 38.69
C GLN A 340 38.31 -5.86 39.74
N ILE A 341 37.20 -5.20 40.08
CA ILE A 341 37.19 -4.09 41.05
C ILE A 341 37.26 -4.64 42.47
N ASN A 342 36.60 -5.75 42.73
CA ASN A 342 36.48 -6.37 44.07
C ASN A 342 36.78 -7.88 44.01
N SER A 343 38.04 -8.26 43.78
CA SER A 343 38.44 -9.67 43.65
C SER A 343 38.32 -10.50 44.94
N GLY A 344 38.15 -9.82 46.06
CA GLY A 344 38.09 -10.46 47.36
C GLY A 344 39.46 -10.70 48.02
N PHE A 345 39.42 -11.29 49.20
CA PHE A 345 40.61 -11.55 49.98
C PHE A 345 40.52 -12.98 50.57
N ILE A 346 41.66 -13.66 50.60
CA ILE A 346 41.86 -14.82 51.46
C ILE A 346 42.53 -14.29 52.72
N TYR A 347 41.92 -14.48 53.87
CA TYR A 347 42.42 -13.94 55.10
C TYR A 347 42.25 -14.96 56.25
N LYS A 348 43.17 -14.89 57.20
CA LYS A 348 43.01 -15.54 58.49
C LYS A 348 42.12 -14.67 59.37
N GLU A 349 41.03 -15.17 59.88
CA GLU A 349 40.12 -14.41 60.73
C GLU A 349 40.82 -13.87 61.99
N SER A 350 41.81 -14.63 62.54
CA SER A 350 42.62 -14.24 63.65
C SER A 350 43.53 -13.07 63.40
N ALA A 351 43.88 -12.75 62.14
CA ALA A 351 44.81 -11.70 61.75
C ALA A 351 44.17 -10.30 61.65
N LEU A 352 42.85 -10.22 61.57
CA LEU A 352 42.11 -8.97 61.46
C LEU A 352 41.69 -8.42 62.82
N VAL A 353 41.72 -7.09 62.97
CA VAL A 353 41.15 -6.39 64.12
C VAL A 353 39.62 -6.53 64.13
N ASN A 354 39.02 -6.33 62.95
CA ASN A 354 37.57 -6.52 62.78
C ASN A 354 37.28 -7.29 61.46
N PRO A 355 36.87 -8.57 61.58
CA PRO A 355 36.59 -9.40 60.39
C PRO A 355 35.48 -8.85 59.49
N LYS A 356 34.60 -8.00 60.03
CA LYS A 356 33.48 -7.42 59.25
C LYS A 356 33.96 -6.36 58.24
N ASP A 357 35.13 -5.78 58.44
CA ASP A 357 35.69 -4.76 57.55
C ASP A 357 35.99 -5.35 56.14
N VAL A 358 36.15 -6.66 56.03
CA VAL A 358 36.35 -7.34 54.75
C VAL A 358 35.14 -7.20 53.84
N PHE A 359 33.94 -7.06 54.42
CA PHE A 359 32.68 -6.96 53.67
C PHE A 359 32.34 -5.51 53.28
N LEU A 360 33.14 -4.51 53.77
CA LEU A 360 32.93 -3.13 53.38
C LEU A 360 33.49 -2.91 51.97
N SER A 361 32.75 -2.26 51.09
CA SER A 361 33.15 -1.91 49.76
C SER A 361 33.25 -0.36 49.63
N GLY A 362 34.26 0.16 48.91
CA GLY A 362 34.39 1.61 48.68
C GLY A 362 35.81 2.05 48.37
N GLN A 363 35.98 3.29 47.92
CA GLN A 363 37.29 3.91 47.70
C GLN A 363 37.94 4.23 49.05
N GLY A 364 39.25 4.01 49.12
CA GLY A 364 40.01 4.32 50.35
C GLY A 364 39.85 3.29 51.46
N ARG A 365 39.39 2.08 51.16
CA ARG A 365 39.21 1.01 52.06
C ARG A 365 40.54 0.55 52.65
N GLY A 366 40.65 0.50 53.96
CA GLY A 366 41.80 -0.06 54.72
C GLY A 366 41.36 -1.25 55.57
N LEU A 367 42.19 -2.28 55.66
CA LEU A 367 41.99 -3.39 56.55
C LEU A 367 43.04 -3.28 57.71
N ALA A 368 42.56 -3.19 58.92
CA ALA A 368 43.42 -3.12 60.09
C ALA A 368 43.85 -4.53 60.49
N LEU A 369 45.16 -4.74 60.54
CA LEU A 369 45.77 -5.99 61.02
C LEU A 369 46.13 -5.87 62.52
N LYS A 370 46.11 -6.98 63.23
CA LYS A 370 46.66 -7.06 64.58
C LYS A 370 48.16 -7.01 64.54
N ASP A 371 48.80 -6.57 65.62
CA ASP A 371 50.28 -6.41 65.72
C ASP A 371 51.09 -7.69 65.47
N GLU A 372 50.45 -8.86 65.73
CA GLU A 372 51.10 -10.16 65.54
C GLU A 372 50.89 -10.75 64.14
N ALA A 373 50.08 -10.10 63.28
CA ALA A 373 49.72 -10.61 61.96
C ALA A 373 50.73 -10.19 60.93
N GLN A 374 51.03 -11.11 59.99
CA GLN A 374 51.93 -10.83 58.87
C GLN A 374 51.10 -10.43 57.61
N MET A 375 51.72 -9.67 56.71
CA MET A 375 51.10 -9.32 55.40
C MET A 375 50.69 -10.56 54.57
N SER A 376 51.38 -11.67 54.76
CA SER A 376 51.05 -12.98 54.17
C SER A 376 49.75 -13.60 54.64
N ASP A 377 49.19 -13.14 55.77
CA ASP A 377 47.94 -13.63 56.33
C ASP A 377 46.69 -13.07 55.63
N ILE A 378 46.92 -12.04 54.76
CA ILE A 378 45.90 -11.52 53.82
C ILE A 378 46.49 -11.58 52.42
N ILE A 379 45.83 -12.31 51.57
CA ILE A 379 46.14 -12.45 50.16
C ILE A 379 45.00 -11.88 49.37
N VAL A 380 45.29 -10.89 48.53
CA VAL A 380 44.32 -10.39 47.55
C VAL A 380 44.12 -11.47 46.46
N LEU A 381 42.90 -11.94 46.26
CA LEU A 381 42.61 -12.85 45.15
C LEU A 381 42.99 -12.16 43.81
N PRO A 382 43.71 -12.87 42.93
CA PRO A 382 43.99 -12.30 41.63
C PRO A 382 42.69 -11.98 40.89
N SER A 383 42.56 -10.74 40.44
CA SER A 383 41.43 -10.30 39.67
C SER A 383 41.32 -11.09 38.34
N PRO A 384 40.19 -11.69 38.04
CA PRO A 384 40.04 -12.32 36.76
C PRO A 384 40.18 -11.26 35.65
N ARG A 385 40.92 -11.57 34.59
CA ARG A 385 41.09 -10.68 33.47
C ARG A 385 40.06 -11.00 32.42
N LEU A 386 39.42 -9.96 31.87
CA LEU A 386 38.50 -10.12 30.73
C LEU A 386 39.33 -10.47 29.50
N ASP A 387 39.13 -11.63 28.95
CA ASP A 387 39.75 -12.06 27.70
C ASP A 387 39.10 -11.30 26.52
N PRO A 388 39.90 -10.66 25.62
CA PRO A 388 39.36 -9.98 24.44
C PRO A 388 38.42 -10.86 23.57
N SER A 389 38.68 -12.17 23.55
CA SER A 389 37.84 -13.13 22.80
C SER A 389 36.38 -13.15 23.27
N ILE A 390 36.12 -12.90 24.56
CA ILE A 390 34.75 -12.85 25.11
C ILE A 390 34.01 -11.63 24.56
N ILE A 391 34.69 -10.48 24.50
CA ILE A 391 34.13 -9.22 23.95
C ILE A 391 33.82 -9.41 22.46
N GLU A 392 34.78 -10.02 21.73
CA GLU A 392 34.61 -10.26 20.30
C GLU A 392 33.45 -11.22 20.02
N LEU A 393 33.33 -12.29 20.79
CA LEU A 393 32.19 -13.22 20.69
C LEU A 393 30.86 -12.52 20.95
N SER A 394 30.78 -11.62 21.92
CA SER A 394 29.57 -10.86 22.20
C SER A 394 29.21 -9.91 21.05
N LYS A 395 30.21 -9.35 20.38
CA LYS A 395 30.01 -8.52 19.19
C LYS A 395 29.47 -9.37 18.03
N ILE A 396 30.10 -10.51 17.75
CA ILE A 396 29.68 -11.47 16.71
C ILE A 396 28.21 -11.91 16.97
N LEU A 397 27.85 -12.33 18.17
CA LEU A 397 26.49 -12.71 18.50
C LEU A 397 25.47 -11.56 18.31
N GLY A 398 25.92 -10.32 18.56
CA GLY A 398 25.10 -9.14 18.30
C GLY A 398 24.84 -8.89 16.82
N ASP A 399 25.83 -9.15 15.97
CA ASP A 399 25.75 -9.01 14.52
C ASP A 399 24.96 -10.18 13.90
N GLU A 400 25.13 -11.40 14.41
CA GLU A 400 24.34 -12.58 14.02
C GLU A 400 22.85 -12.38 14.20
N LEU A 401 22.40 -11.73 15.28
CA LEU A 401 20.99 -11.41 15.48
C LEU A 401 20.40 -10.61 14.33
N ASN A 402 21.14 -9.65 13.80
CA ASN A 402 20.73 -8.86 12.65
C ASN A 402 20.74 -9.71 11.36
N GLN A 403 21.73 -10.59 11.19
CA GLN A 403 21.85 -11.46 10.03
C GLN A 403 20.75 -12.52 10.00
N ILE A 404 20.44 -13.16 11.12
CA ILE A 404 19.34 -14.14 11.25
C ILE A 404 18.00 -13.50 10.89
N ALA A 405 17.79 -12.26 11.32
CA ALA A 405 16.57 -11.51 11.02
C ALA A 405 16.52 -10.94 9.57
N GLY A 406 17.62 -11.02 8.82
CA GLY A 406 17.72 -10.45 7.48
C GLY A 406 17.71 -8.91 7.46
N THR A 407 18.05 -8.26 8.60
CA THR A 407 18.07 -6.81 8.70
C THR A 407 19.48 -6.27 8.52
N ASN A 408 19.65 -5.30 7.61
CA ASN A 408 20.93 -4.65 7.32
C ASN A 408 21.10 -3.38 8.15
N GLU A 409 22.33 -2.92 8.29
CA GLU A 409 22.66 -1.65 8.98
C GLU A 409 21.98 -0.45 8.32
N GLU A 410 21.81 -0.46 7.00
CA GLU A 410 21.11 0.59 6.27
C GLU A 410 19.59 0.63 6.59
N LEU A 411 18.95 -0.53 6.79
CA LEU A 411 17.54 -0.62 7.21
C LEU A 411 17.36 -0.10 8.64
N ILE A 412 18.36 -0.34 9.49
CA ILE A 412 18.35 0.07 10.89
C ILE A 412 18.72 1.55 11.05
N GLY A 413 19.21 2.20 9.97
CA GLY A 413 19.63 3.61 9.99
C GLY A 413 20.94 3.87 10.73
N SER A 414 21.77 2.85 10.92
CA SER A 414 23.07 2.95 11.62
C SER A 414 24.27 3.08 10.67
N ALA A 415 24.03 3.13 9.36
CA ALA A 415 25.08 3.30 8.37
C ALA A 415 25.71 4.71 8.50
N THR A 416 26.99 4.77 8.79
CA THR A 416 27.77 6.00 9.01
C THR A 416 28.55 6.49 7.80
N ASP A 417 28.42 5.80 6.67
CA ASP A 417 29.16 6.12 5.46
C ASP A 417 28.57 7.34 4.71
N GLU A 418 29.40 8.31 4.39
CA GLU A 418 29.10 9.46 3.50
C GLU A 418 28.93 9.01 2.03
N LYS A 419 28.06 8.07 1.76
CA LYS A 419 27.81 7.57 0.40
C LYS A 419 26.69 8.36 -0.27
N ALA A 420 26.79 8.47 -1.60
CA ALA A 420 25.74 9.12 -2.39
C ALA A 420 24.35 8.55 -2.05
N GLY A 421 23.36 9.41 -1.82
CA GLY A 421 22.00 9.02 -1.37
C GLY A 421 21.35 7.92 -2.22
N ILE A 422 21.66 7.88 -3.52
CA ILE A 422 21.18 6.82 -4.44
C ILE A 422 21.74 5.45 -4.06
N LEU A 423 23.01 5.34 -3.67
CA LEU A 423 23.61 4.06 -3.28
C LEU A 423 23.01 3.54 -1.97
N SER A 424 22.72 4.43 -1.02
CA SER A 424 22.03 4.08 0.22
C SER A 424 20.62 3.57 -0.06
N MET A 425 19.86 4.20 -0.97
CA MET A 425 18.54 3.75 -1.38
C MET A 425 18.57 2.36 -2.06
N LEU A 426 19.54 2.11 -2.94
CA LEU A 426 19.72 0.81 -3.59
C LEU A 426 20.03 -0.31 -2.58
N ARG A 427 20.84 -0.01 -1.55
CA ARG A 427 21.16 -0.96 -0.48
C ARG A 427 19.97 -1.20 0.45
N GLN A 428 19.17 -0.18 0.76
CA GLN A 428 17.89 -0.36 1.45
C GLN A 428 16.96 -1.28 0.65
N GLY A 429 16.85 -1.07 -0.67
CA GLY A 429 16.08 -1.95 -1.55
C GLY A 429 16.56 -3.39 -1.53
N ALA A 430 17.89 -3.62 -1.60
CA ALA A 430 18.48 -4.95 -1.50
C ALA A 430 18.24 -5.60 -0.13
N GLY A 431 18.31 -4.84 0.96
CA GLY A 431 17.99 -5.32 2.30
C GLY A 431 16.53 -5.72 2.47
N LEU A 432 15.60 -5.01 1.81
CA LEU A 432 14.18 -5.36 1.84
C LEU A 432 13.85 -6.66 1.11
N THR A 433 14.70 -7.09 0.16
CA THR A 433 14.49 -8.35 -0.56
C THR A 433 14.50 -9.56 0.37
N THR A 434 15.27 -9.54 1.44
CA THR A 434 15.29 -10.62 2.46
C THR A 434 14.00 -10.70 3.27
N LEU A 435 13.30 -9.57 3.41
CA LEU A 435 12.03 -9.45 4.15
C LEU A 435 10.81 -9.55 3.24
N GLN A 436 11.01 -9.69 1.91
CA GLN A 436 9.93 -9.66 0.93
C GLN A 436 8.87 -10.73 1.20
N ILE A 437 9.29 -11.92 1.66
CA ILE A 437 8.37 -13.02 1.98
C ILE A 437 7.34 -12.62 3.06
N LEU A 438 7.73 -11.78 4.02
CA LEU A 438 6.82 -11.31 5.08
C LEU A 438 5.79 -10.33 4.52
N PHE A 439 6.23 -9.45 3.61
CA PHE A 439 5.34 -8.49 2.95
C PHE A 439 4.41 -9.16 1.94
N ASP A 440 4.89 -10.18 1.22
CA ASP A 440 4.07 -10.97 0.29
C ASP A 440 2.93 -11.70 1.03
N GLN A 441 3.21 -12.26 2.22
CA GLN A 441 2.17 -12.86 3.07
C GLN A 441 1.14 -11.83 3.54
N LEU A 442 1.58 -10.63 3.90
CA LEU A 442 0.68 -9.54 4.27
C LEU A 442 -0.17 -9.08 3.08
N ASP A 443 0.43 -8.92 1.90
CA ASP A 443 -0.28 -8.55 0.67
C ASP A 443 -1.33 -9.61 0.31
N HIS A 444 -1.00 -10.89 0.50
CA HIS A 444 -1.96 -11.98 0.30
C HIS A 444 -3.14 -11.88 1.29
N ALA A 445 -2.86 -11.65 2.56
CA ALA A 445 -3.90 -11.44 3.57
C ALA A 445 -4.78 -10.22 3.24
N GLN A 446 -4.20 -9.10 2.79
CA GLN A 446 -4.97 -7.93 2.36
C GLN A 446 -5.87 -8.21 1.16
N LYS A 447 -5.41 -9.01 0.19
CA LYS A 447 -6.23 -9.44 -0.95
C LYS A 447 -7.43 -10.27 -0.50
N LEU A 448 -7.21 -11.22 0.41
CA LEU A 448 -8.29 -12.03 0.98
C LEU A 448 -9.29 -11.18 1.77
N LEU A 449 -8.78 -10.23 2.58
CA LEU A 449 -9.61 -9.30 3.34
C LEU A 449 -10.47 -8.43 2.40
N GLY A 450 -9.86 -7.87 1.36
CA GLY A 450 -10.57 -7.07 0.36
C GLY A 450 -11.67 -7.85 -0.34
N LYS A 451 -11.42 -9.13 -0.68
CA LYS A 451 -12.43 -10.01 -1.27
C LYS A 451 -13.62 -10.22 -0.32
N LEU A 452 -13.36 -10.55 0.95
CA LEU A 452 -14.42 -10.71 1.96
C LEU A 452 -15.23 -9.42 2.15
N MET A 453 -14.55 -8.27 2.15
CA MET A 453 -15.23 -6.98 2.29
C MET A 453 -16.10 -6.67 1.07
N ILE A 454 -15.67 -6.98 -0.16
CA ILE A 454 -16.49 -6.82 -1.37
C ILE A 454 -17.76 -7.71 -1.25
N ASP A 455 -17.59 -8.98 -0.88
CA ASP A 455 -18.71 -9.91 -0.72
C ASP A 455 -19.72 -9.40 0.32
N LEU A 456 -19.23 -8.89 1.46
CA LEU A 456 -20.09 -8.32 2.50
C LEU A 456 -20.80 -7.05 2.07
N VAL A 457 -20.13 -6.15 1.34
CA VAL A 457 -20.72 -4.94 0.78
C VAL A 457 -21.85 -5.28 -0.17
N GLN A 458 -21.63 -6.23 -1.09
CA GLN A 458 -22.63 -6.65 -2.04
C GLN A 458 -23.86 -7.32 -1.39
N MET A 459 -23.67 -8.01 -0.26
CA MET A 459 -24.76 -8.71 0.43
C MET A 459 -25.56 -7.81 1.36
N ASN A 460 -24.91 -6.86 2.03
CA ASN A 460 -25.51 -6.19 3.19
C ASN A 460 -25.73 -4.69 3.01
N TYR A 461 -24.91 -4.00 2.17
CA TYR A 461 -25.08 -2.56 2.01
C TYR A 461 -26.23 -2.22 1.07
N THR A 462 -27.13 -1.35 1.52
CA THR A 462 -28.25 -0.88 0.71
C THR A 462 -27.78 0.12 -0.36
N PRO A 463 -28.47 0.24 -1.52
CA PRO A 463 -28.14 1.21 -2.56
C PRO A 463 -28.06 2.65 -2.04
N GLY A 464 -28.93 3.02 -1.08
CA GLY A 464 -28.94 4.34 -0.47
C GLY A 464 -27.66 4.63 0.35
N LYS A 465 -27.14 3.63 1.08
CA LYS A 465 -25.88 3.75 1.81
C LYS A 465 -24.70 3.90 0.84
N ILE A 466 -24.66 3.09 -0.21
CA ILE A 466 -23.63 3.18 -1.24
C ILE A 466 -23.65 4.55 -1.92
N GLN A 467 -24.82 5.06 -2.29
CA GLN A 467 -24.97 6.37 -2.89
C GLN A 467 -24.46 7.50 -1.97
N ASN A 468 -24.69 7.40 -0.67
CA ASN A 468 -24.17 8.36 0.31
C ASN A 468 -22.63 8.28 0.39
N ILE A 469 -22.04 7.09 0.36
CA ILE A 469 -20.59 6.89 0.37
C ILE A 469 -19.94 7.42 -0.91
N LEU A 470 -20.60 7.25 -2.05
CA LEU A 470 -20.14 7.71 -3.36
C LEU A 470 -20.47 9.19 -3.66
N GLU A 471 -20.79 9.99 -2.63
CA GLU A 471 -21.06 11.43 -2.75
C GLU A 471 -22.22 11.77 -3.73
N GLY A 472 -23.20 10.87 -3.85
CA GLY A 472 -24.40 11.05 -4.69
C GLY A 472 -24.39 10.27 -6.01
N GLU A 473 -23.27 9.64 -6.38
CA GLU A 473 -23.23 8.71 -7.53
C GLU A 473 -24.13 7.50 -7.25
N LYS A 474 -24.92 7.10 -8.23
CA LYS A 474 -25.72 5.87 -8.12
C LYS A 474 -24.81 4.65 -8.29
N PRO A 475 -25.05 3.56 -7.54
CA PRO A 475 -24.35 2.32 -7.80
C PRO A 475 -24.61 1.86 -9.24
N ALA A 476 -23.58 1.35 -9.91
CA ALA A 476 -23.67 0.80 -11.25
C ALA A 476 -24.58 -0.44 -11.28
N ASP A 477 -25.17 -0.75 -12.42
CA ASP A 477 -26.11 -1.87 -12.58
C ASP A 477 -25.51 -3.24 -12.21
N LEU A 478 -24.20 -3.40 -12.41
CA LEU A 478 -23.45 -4.62 -12.08
C LEU A 478 -23.02 -4.70 -10.61
N PHE A 479 -23.18 -3.63 -9.82
CA PHE A 479 -22.68 -3.56 -8.45
C PHE A 479 -23.21 -4.68 -7.53
N TYR A 480 -24.48 -5.03 -7.65
CA TYR A 480 -25.14 -6.09 -6.87
C TYR A 480 -25.27 -7.41 -7.62
N ASN A 481 -24.85 -7.46 -8.87
CA ASN A 481 -25.06 -8.64 -9.71
C ASN A 481 -23.80 -9.53 -9.74
N LYS A 482 -23.70 -10.46 -8.77
CA LYS A 482 -22.59 -11.42 -8.67
C LYS A 482 -22.48 -12.38 -9.86
N ALA A 483 -23.54 -12.55 -10.64
CA ALA A 483 -23.57 -13.51 -11.74
C ALA A 483 -22.84 -13.01 -13.00
N PHE A 484 -22.85 -11.69 -13.24
CA PHE A 484 -22.35 -11.11 -14.49
C PHE A 484 -21.03 -10.35 -14.34
N GLY A 485 -20.67 -9.89 -13.16
CA GLY A 485 -19.42 -9.17 -12.92
C GLY A 485 -18.63 -9.77 -11.77
N LYS A 486 -17.41 -10.19 -12.02
CA LYS A 486 -16.49 -10.63 -10.99
C LYS A 486 -15.42 -9.58 -10.76
N TYR A 487 -15.14 -9.29 -9.50
CA TYR A 487 -14.21 -8.29 -9.06
C TYR A 487 -13.19 -8.92 -8.12
N HIS A 488 -11.93 -8.54 -8.27
CA HIS A 488 -10.85 -9.02 -7.40
C HIS A 488 -10.25 -7.86 -6.63
N ALA A 489 -10.02 -8.08 -5.35
CA ALA A 489 -9.22 -7.17 -4.56
C ALA A 489 -7.74 -7.35 -4.93
N ALA A 490 -7.11 -6.29 -5.34
CA ALA A 490 -5.67 -6.21 -5.55
C ALA A 490 -5.08 -5.25 -4.52
N VAL A 491 -3.88 -5.54 -4.10
CA VAL A 491 -3.11 -4.58 -3.30
C VAL A 491 -2.36 -3.73 -4.30
N GLU A 492 -2.68 -2.46 -4.34
CA GLU A 492 -1.90 -1.52 -5.10
C GLU A 492 -0.52 -1.47 -4.47
N GLU A 493 0.51 -1.81 -5.23
CA GLU A 493 1.85 -1.35 -4.92
C GLU A 493 1.81 0.18 -5.06
N GLY A 494 1.19 0.78 -4.05
CA GLY A 494 0.98 2.20 -4.06
C GLY A 494 2.35 2.83 -4.14
N LEU A 495 2.55 3.67 -5.15
CA LEU A 495 3.57 4.72 -5.19
C LEU A 495 3.50 5.62 -3.95
N ASN A 496 3.07 5.07 -2.84
CA ASN A 496 2.73 5.78 -1.61
C ASN A 496 3.89 5.90 -0.64
N THR A 497 5.01 5.20 -0.89
CA THR A 497 6.20 5.43 -0.08
C THR A 497 6.84 6.73 -0.52
N THR A 498 7.08 7.63 0.45
CA THR A 498 7.82 8.87 0.20
C THR A 498 9.13 8.61 -0.56
N THR A 499 9.79 7.49 -0.26
CA THR A 499 11.05 7.07 -0.89
C THR A 499 10.85 6.60 -2.35
N GLN A 500 9.80 5.81 -2.62
CA GLN A 500 9.50 5.38 -3.99
C GLN A 500 9.03 6.55 -4.87
N ARG A 501 8.22 7.45 -4.32
CA ARG A 501 7.83 8.69 -5.02
C ARG A 501 9.03 9.58 -5.32
N GLN A 502 9.95 9.73 -4.36
CA GLN A 502 11.18 10.48 -4.60
C GLN A 502 12.06 9.82 -5.66
N MET A 503 12.15 8.48 -5.65
CA MET A 503 12.91 7.73 -6.65
C MET A 503 12.26 7.82 -8.03
N GLN A 504 10.93 7.71 -8.11
CA GLN A 504 10.18 7.87 -9.34
C GLN A 504 10.29 9.31 -9.88
N LEU A 505 10.17 10.31 -9.01
CA LEU A 505 10.38 11.70 -9.38
C LEU A 505 11.79 11.93 -9.90
N ALA A 506 12.81 11.35 -9.26
CA ALA A 506 14.21 11.44 -9.72
C ALA A 506 14.40 10.74 -11.08
N GLN A 507 13.80 9.58 -11.30
CA GLN A 507 13.82 8.89 -12.60
C GLN A 507 13.08 9.68 -13.68
N MET A 508 11.92 10.25 -13.37
CA MET A 508 11.16 11.10 -14.31
C MET A 508 11.94 12.37 -14.68
N LEU A 509 12.65 12.99 -13.73
CA LEU A 509 13.51 14.13 -14.01
C LEU A 509 14.70 13.75 -14.92
N GLN A 510 15.32 12.59 -14.68
CA GLN A 510 16.39 12.07 -15.54
C GLN A 510 15.89 11.76 -16.96
N LEU A 511 14.72 11.16 -17.10
CA LEU A 511 14.10 10.90 -18.40
C LEU A 511 13.75 12.20 -19.13
N ARG A 512 13.29 13.23 -18.40
CA ARG A 512 13.04 14.55 -18.95
C ARG A 512 14.33 15.25 -19.43
N GLU A 513 15.40 15.12 -18.66
CA GLU A 513 16.75 15.60 -19.08
C GLU A 513 17.29 14.84 -20.29
N ALA A 514 16.94 13.55 -20.42
CA ALA A 514 17.24 12.73 -21.59
C ALA A 514 16.35 13.03 -22.82
N GLY A 515 15.40 13.98 -22.72
CA GLY A 515 14.57 14.42 -23.85
C GLY A 515 13.23 13.73 -24.00
N VAL A 516 12.82 12.90 -23.04
CA VAL A 516 11.47 12.30 -23.04
C VAL A 516 10.44 13.36 -22.63
N PRO A 517 9.35 13.58 -23.39
CA PRO A 517 8.34 14.59 -23.07
C PRO A 517 7.47 14.11 -21.89
N ILE A 518 7.88 14.45 -20.67
CA ILE A 518 7.11 14.18 -19.45
C ILE A 518 6.39 15.48 -19.05
N SER A 519 5.09 15.39 -18.82
CA SER A 519 4.27 16.54 -18.46
C SER A 519 4.56 17.02 -17.03
N ASN A 520 4.36 18.32 -16.78
CA ASN A 520 4.52 18.86 -15.43
C ASN A 520 3.44 18.32 -14.46
N SER A 521 2.27 17.88 -14.96
CA SER A 521 1.24 17.22 -14.17
C SER A 521 1.71 15.87 -13.65
N ASP A 522 2.38 15.06 -14.48
CA ASP A 522 2.88 13.73 -14.11
C ASP A 522 4.01 13.84 -13.07
N LEU A 523 4.88 14.86 -13.20
CA LEU A 523 5.90 15.16 -12.20
C LEU A 523 5.30 15.61 -10.87
N LEU A 524 4.21 16.38 -10.88
CA LEU A 524 3.50 16.79 -9.67
C LEU A 524 2.76 15.62 -9.03
N GLU A 525 2.17 14.72 -9.80
CA GLU A 525 1.56 13.49 -9.28
C GLU A 525 2.58 12.59 -8.59
N ALA A 526 3.76 12.43 -9.15
CA ALA A 526 4.85 11.68 -8.55
C ALA A 526 5.49 12.39 -7.35
N SER A 527 5.25 13.69 -7.14
CA SER A 527 5.83 14.47 -6.05
C SER A 527 5.17 14.17 -4.69
N THR A 528 5.85 14.54 -3.59
CA THR A 528 5.36 14.38 -2.21
C THR A 528 4.62 15.60 -1.66
N PHE A 529 4.25 16.58 -2.49
CA PHE A 529 3.57 17.80 -2.03
C PHE A 529 2.16 17.52 -1.48
N GLN A 530 1.79 18.14 -0.37
CA GLN A 530 0.49 17.89 0.28
C GLN A 530 -0.72 18.44 -0.49
N ASN A 531 -0.56 19.49 -1.29
CA ASN A 531 -1.66 20.18 -2.01
C ASN A 531 -1.63 19.97 -3.52
N LYS A 532 -1.20 18.79 -4.00
CA LYS A 532 -1.05 18.52 -5.45
C LYS A 532 -2.32 18.77 -6.25
N LYS A 533 -3.49 18.36 -5.76
CA LYS A 533 -4.77 18.53 -6.48
C LYS A 533 -5.05 20.00 -6.79
N ILE A 534 -4.82 20.87 -5.81
CA ILE A 534 -5.04 22.33 -6.00
C ILE A 534 -4.04 22.90 -7.01
N ILE A 535 -2.79 22.42 -6.97
CA ILE A 535 -1.75 22.87 -7.91
C ILE A 535 -2.08 22.38 -9.33
N ILE A 536 -2.49 21.12 -9.49
CA ILE A 536 -2.88 20.54 -10.79
C ILE A 536 -4.12 21.26 -11.34
N GLU A 537 -5.13 21.51 -10.54
CA GLU A 537 -6.32 22.29 -10.95
C GLU A 537 -5.97 23.71 -11.38
N ASN A 538 -5.08 24.37 -10.64
CA ASN A 538 -4.64 25.72 -11.02
C ASN A 538 -3.84 25.70 -12.32
N MET A 539 -2.95 24.73 -12.52
CA MET A 539 -2.22 24.56 -13.78
C MET A 539 -3.16 24.24 -14.95
N GLN A 540 -4.17 23.41 -14.75
CA GLN A 540 -5.18 23.12 -15.78
C GLN A 540 -5.99 24.37 -16.13
N LYS A 541 -6.37 25.18 -15.14
CA LYS A 541 -7.06 26.46 -15.35
C LYS A 541 -6.18 27.45 -16.12
N GLU A 542 -4.91 27.58 -15.74
CA GLU A 542 -3.94 28.41 -16.44
C GLU A 542 -3.72 27.94 -17.89
N GLN A 543 -3.62 26.64 -18.10
CA GLN A 543 -3.46 26.05 -19.42
C GLN A 543 -4.71 26.27 -20.29
N GLN A 544 -5.91 26.14 -19.72
CA GLN A 544 -7.15 26.47 -20.39
C GLN A 544 -7.26 27.98 -20.75
N GLN A 545 -6.84 28.85 -19.81
CA GLN A 545 -6.81 30.29 -20.05
C GLN A 545 -5.81 30.67 -21.16
N MET A 546 -4.62 30.03 -21.17
CA MET A 546 -3.62 30.23 -22.21
C MET A 546 -4.13 29.72 -23.58
N GLN A 547 -4.79 28.58 -23.62
CA GLN A 547 -5.43 28.09 -24.87
C GLN A 547 -6.54 29.01 -25.34
N GLN A 548 -7.38 29.54 -24.45
CA GLN A 548 -8.41 30.51 -24.80
C GLN A 548 -7.80 31.82 -25.30
N GLN A 549 -6.72 32.31 -24.67
CA GLN A 549 -6.01 33.50 -25.18
C GLN A 549 -5.36 33.25 -26.53
N GLN A 550 -4.77 32.08 -26.75
CA GLN A 550 -4.19 31.70 -28.03
C GLN A 550 -5.25 31.59 -29.14
N GLN A 551 -6.42 31.02 -28.83
CA GLN A 551 -7.56 30.97 -29.75
C GLN A 551 -8.10 32.37 -30.05
N GLN A 552 -8.22 33.24 -29.04
CA GLN A 552 -8.61 34.64 -29.25
C GLN A 552 -7.59 35.39 -30.10
N GLN A 553 -6.30 35.21 -29.86
CA GLN A 553 -5.27 35.82 -30.71
C GLN A 553 -5.32 35.30 -32.16
N GLN A 554 -5.54 34.01 -32.36
CA GLN A 554 -5.73 33.44 -33.70
C GLN A 554 -7.00 33.96 -34.37
N GLN A 555 -8.11 34.11 -33.63
CA GLN A 555 -9.33 34.73 -34.16
C GLN A 555 -9.13 36.18 -34.53
N VAL A 556 -8.44 36.98 -33.72
CA VAL A 556 -8.11 38.39 -34.03
C VAL A 556 -7.19 38.45 -35.24
N GLN A 557 -6.17 37.63 -35.36
CA GLN A 557 -5.32 37.55 -36.54
C GLN A 557 -6.10 37.14 -37.80
N MET A 558 -7.02 36.18 -37.66
CA MET A 558 -7.86 35.75 -38.76
C MET A 558 -8.84 36.86 -39.21
N GLN A 559 -9.40 37.62 -38.25
CA GLN A 559 -10.21 38.81 -38.56
C GLN A 559 -9.39 39.92 -39.24
N GLU A 560 -8.14 40.13 -38.79
CA GLU A 560 -7.25 41.09 -39.40
C GLU A 560 -6.86 40.67 -40.83
N ILE A 561 -6.60 39.39 -41.06
CA ILE A 561 -6.36 38.85 -42.40
C ILE A 561 -7.62 38.97 -43.27
N MET A 562 -8.81 38.63 -42.74
CA MET A 562 -10.08 38.80 -43.44
C MET A 562 -10.34 40.26 -43.81
N SER A 563 -10.07 41.20 -42.88
CA SER A 563 -10.22 42.64 -43.18
C SER A 563 -9.25 43.15 -44.26
N LYS A 564 -8.00 42.64 -44.25
CA LYS A 564 -7.01 42.90 -45.30
C LYS A 564 -7.41 42.31 -46.62
N ILE A 565 -7.99 41.09 -46.63
CA ILE A 565 -8.55 40.49 -47.86
C ILE A 565 -9.73 41.28 -48.38
N ASN A 566 -10.65 41.72 -47.54
CA ASN A 566 -11.78 42.52 -47.90
C ASN A 566 -11.35 43.91 -48.46
N LEU A 567 -10.33 44.52 -47.85
CA LEU A 567 -9.74 45.75 -48.33
C LEU A 567 -9.06 45.58 -49.71
N ALA A 568 -8.35 44.45 -49.89
CA ALA A 568 -7.72 44.09 -51.17
C ALA A 568 -8.78 43.82 -52.23
N ASN A 569 -9.87 43.14 -51.93
CA ASN A 569 -10.98 42.89 -52.81
C ASN A 569 -11.70 44.22 -53.19
N ALA A 570 -11.95 45.11 -52.25
CA ALA A 570 -12.53 46.44 -52.51
C ALA A 570 -11.61 47.30 -53.38
N ARG A 571 -10.27 47.22 -53.22
CA ARG A 571 -9.31 47.88 -54.09
C ARG A 571 -9.31 47.25 -55.49
N ALA A 572 -9.39 45.94 -55.61
CA ALA A 572 -9.48 45.25 -56.87
C ALA A 572 -10.77 45.63 -57.62
N GLU A 573 -11.92 45.77 -56.95
CA GLU A 573 -13.17 46.25 -57.54
C GLU A 573 -13.06 47.71 -57.96
N ALA A 574 -12.41 48.59 -57.18
CA ALA A 574 -12.16 49.96 -57.55
C ALA A 574 -11.22 50.06 -58.78
N ASP A 575 -10.19 49.21 -58.84
CA ASP A 575 -9.28 49.12 -59.98
C ASP A 575 -9.99 48.60 -61.25
N ILE A 576 -10.93 47.65 -61.11
CA ILE A 576 -11.79 47.16 -62.17
C ILE A 576 -12.70 48.34 -62.69
N GLY A 577 -13.29 49.11 -61.76
CA GLY A 577 -14.05 50.29 -62.09
C GLY A 577 -13.24 51.34 -62.85
N LEU A 578 -12.00 51.61 -62.40
CA LEU A 578 -11.05 52.49 -63.10
C LEU A 578 -10.64 51.93 -64.47
N ARG A 579 -10.55 50.64 -64.61
CA ARG A 579 -10.29 49.97 -65.87
C ARG A 579 -11.45 50.19 -66.86
N HIS A 580 -12.69 50.00 -66.43
CA HIS A 580 -13.87 50.26 -67.21
C HIS A 580 -13.97 51.75 -67.63
N GLU A 581 -13.63 52.66 -66.75
CA GLU A 581 -13.58 54.12 -67.08
C GLU A 581 -12.48 54.43 -68.11
N ARG A 582 -11.31 53.75 -67.98
CA ARG A 582 -10.22 53.89 -68.98
C ARG A 582 -10.58 53.24 -70.29
N ASP A 583 -11.22 52.08 -70.31
CA ASP A 583 -11.70 51.42 -71.52
C ASP A 583 -12.76 52.26 -72.21
N ALA A 584 -13.67 52.90 -71.46
CA ALA A 584 -14.64 53.84 -71.99
C ALA A 584 -13.97 55.09 -72.56
N ARG A 585 -12.92 55.64 -71.92
CA ARG A 585 -12.11 56.75 -72.48
C ARG A 585 -11.36 56.34 -73.73
N VAL A 586 -10.76 55.12 -73.73
CA VAL A 586 -10.08 54.57 -74.91
C VAL A 586 -11.08 54.41 -76.08
N GLN A 587 -12.30 53.94 -75.79
CA GLN A 587 -13.36 53.86 -76.80
C GLN A 587 -13.77 55.26 -77.29
N SER A 588 -13.88 56.25 -76.40
CA SER A 588 -14.16 57.64 -76.78
C SER A 588 -13.01 58.25 -77.57
N ASP A 589 -11.76 58.00 -77.13
CA ASP A 589 -10.58 58.52 -77.84
C ASP A 589 -10.34 57.82 -79.18
N THR A 590 -10.66 56.50 -79.26
CA THR A 590 -10.65 55.80 -80.55
C THR A 590 -11.75 56.28 -81.51
N ALA A 591 -12.96 56.61 -81.00
CA ALA A 591 -14.01 57.24 -81.78
C ALA A 591 -13.60 58.62 -82.25
N LEU A 592 -12.95 59.41 -81.39
CA LEU A 592 -12.38 60.72 -81.73
C LEU A 592 -11.24 60.61 -82.77
N ALA A 593 -10.38 59.57 -82.60
CA ALA A 593 -9.30 59.26 -83.54
C ALA A 593 -9.83 58.82 -84.90
N ILE A 594 -10.91 58.01 -84.92
CA ILE A 594 -11.61 57.60 -86.12
C ILE A 594 -12.27 58.82 -86.77
N GLN A 595 -12.84 59.73 -85.98
CA GLN A 595 -13.41 60.97 -86.47
C GLN A 595 -12.32 61.91 -87.07
N LYS A 596 -11.18 62.04 -86.39
CA LYS A 596 -10.01 62.74 -86.87
C LYS A 596 -9.37 62.12 -88.11
N LEU A 597 -9.36 60.77 -88.20
CA LEU A 597 -8.93 60.03 -89.39
C LEU A 597 -9.86 60.26 -90.59
N HIS A 598 -11.16 60.44 -90.35
CA HIS A 598 -12.12 60.80 -91.35
C HIS A 598 -11.94 62.24 -91.80
N GLU A 599 -11.55 63.15 -90.86
CA GLU A 599 -11.19 64.52 -91.17
C GLU A 599 -9.83 64.69 -91.90
N ALA A 600 -8.85 63.84 -91.53
CA ALA A 600 -7.49 63.81 -92.07
C ALA A 600 -7.43 63.19 -93.48
N ASN A 601 -8.39 62.35 -93.89
CA ASN A 601 -8.49 61.84 -95.25
C ASN A 601 -8.93 62.91 -96.24
N LYS A 602 -9.14 64.16 -95.76
CA LYS A 602 -9.41 65.35 -96.62
C LYS A 602 -8.17 66.17 -96.95
N ASN A 603 -6.99 65.96 -96.29
CA ASN A 603 -5.73 66.71 -96.60
C ASN A 603 -4.54 65.74 -96.54
N ASP A 604 -3.98 65.37 -97.72
CA ASP A 604 -3.10 64.18 -97.93
C ASP A 604 -1.64 64.27 -97.50
N GLU A 605 -1.14 65.29 -96.83
CA GLU A 605 0.29 65.36 -96.42
C GLU A 605 0.60 65.45 -94.88
N GLN A 606 -0.39 65.67 -94.03
CA GLN A 606 -0.20 65.70 -92.59
C GLN A 606 -0.68 64.42 -91.86
N ALA A 607 -1.34 63.54 -92.62
CA ALA A 607 -1.98 62.32 -92.03
C ALA A 607 -1.03 61.19 -91.63
N THR A 608 0.18 61.18 -92.21
CA THR A 608 1.15 60.05 -91.90
C THR A 608 1.92 60.24 -90.57
N LEU A 609 2.17 61.48 -90.14
CA LEU A 609 2.91 61.77 -88.88
C LEU A 609 2.03 61.61 -87.64
N GLU A 610 0.71 61.92 -87.78
CA GLU A 610 -0.22 61.69 -86.64
C GLU A 610 -0.57 60.18 -86.43
N LYS A 611 -0.65 59.40 -87.54
CA LYS A 611 -0.86 57.96 -87.47
C LYS A 611 0.27 57.18 -86.68
N VAL A 612 1.52 57.63 -86.91
CA VAL A 612 2.68 57.01 -86.16
C VAL A 612 2.72 57.42 -84.71
N LYS A 613 2.26 58.63 -84.35
CA LYS A 613 2.19 59.00 -82.89
C LYS A 613 1.09 58.24 -82.15
N ILE A 614 -0.08 58.01 -82.76
CA ILE A 614 -1.18 57.28 -82.15
C ILE A 614 -0.85 55.77 -81.96
N ILE A 615 -0.12 55.17 -82.88
CA ILE A 615 0.35 53.77 -82.73
C ILE A 615 1.39 53.65 -81.63
N LYS A 616 2.27 54.66 -81.48
CA LYS A 616 3.27 54.69 -80.42
C LYS A 616 2.69 54.91 -79.02
N GLU A 617 1.62 55.72 -78.91
CA GLU A 617 0.90 55.88 -77.62
C GLU A 617 0.09 54.63 -77.25
N LEU A 618 -0.41 53.83 -78.17
CA LEU A 618 -1.09 52.59 -77.98
C LEU A 618 -0.11 51.42 -77.55
N GLU A 619 1.10 51.40 -78.13
CA GLU A 619 2.14 50.47 -77.76
C GLU A 619 2.71 50.77 -76.36
N ASP A 620 2.91 52.04 -75.99
CA ASP A 620 3.39 52.44 -74.65
C ASP A 620 2.36 52.16 -73.53
N MET A 621 1.05 52.17 -73.83
CA MET A 621 0.01 51.84 -72.84
C MET A 621 -0.07 50.32 -72.48
N ASP A 622 0.23 49.45 -73.41
CA ASP A 622 0.17 47.99 -73.18
C ASP A 622 1.40 47.46 -72.37
N LEU A 623 2.61 48.02 -72.58
CA LEU A 623 3.83 47.60 -71.85
C LEU A 623 3.79 47.99 -70.39
N GLY A 624 3.26 49.13 -69.99
CA GLY A 624 3.11 49.56 -68.63
C GLY A 624 2.12 48.71 -67.81
N HIS A 625 1.16 48.07 -68.47
CA HIS A 625 0.19 47.20 -67.85
C HIS A 625 0.77 45.78 -67.58
N ILE A 626 1.57 45.28 -68.52
CA ILE A 626 2.29 44.00 -68.43
C ILE A 626 3.37 44.07 -67.36
N GLU A 627 4.12 45.18 -67.24
CA GLU A 627 5.11 45.34 -66.16
C GLU A 627 4.48 45.36 -64.75
N ARG A 628 3.31 46.00 -64.58
CA ARG A 628 2.60 46.02 -63.31
C ARG A 628 2.02 44.65 -62.94
N LEU A 629 1.53 43.85 -63.86
CA LEU A 629 1.09 42.45 -63.63
C LEU A 629 2.26 41.57 -63.34
N LEU A 630 3.43 41.74 -63.92
CA LEU A 630 4.63 40.99 -63.62
C LEU A 630 5.19 41.36 -62.25
N ALA A 631 5.15 42.66 -61.86
CA ALA A 631 5.53 43.11 -60.53
C ALA A 631 4.60 42.53 -59.43
N MET A 632 3.26 42.49 -59.69
CA MET A 632 2.33 41.83 -58.73
C MET A 632 2.49 40.33 -58.67
N ALA A 633 2.74 39.63 -59.78
CA ALA A 633 3.03 38.19 -59.77
C ALA A 633 4.33 37.84 -59.02
N ASN A 634 5.34 38.70 -59.10
CA ASN A 634 6.60 38.53 -58.35
C ASN A 634 6.43 38.86 -56.89
N MET A 635 5.55 39.76 -56.44
CA MET A 635 5.21 39.93 -54.99
C MET A 635 4.46 38.75 -54.42
N ILE A 636 3.55 38.19 -55.20
CA ILE A 636 2.81 36.97 -54.74
C ILE A 636 3.76 35.75 -54.58
N LYS A 637 4.71 35.60 -55.52
CA LYS A 637 5.75 34.54 -55.42
C LYS A 637 6.73 34.75 -54.29
N ALA A 638 7.01 35.98 -53.88
CA ALA A 638 7.88 36.26 -52.70
C ALA A 638 7.22 35.94 -51.35
N GLN A 639 5.87 35.88 -51.28
CA GLN A 639 5.15 35.51 -50.04
C GLN A 639 4.94 34.00 -49.88
N GLU A 640 5.19 33.17 -50.89
CA GLU A 640 5.05 31.70 -50.83
C GLU A 640 6.34 30.94 -50.53
N GLN A 641 7.49 31.57 -50.28
CA GLN A 641 8.70 30.87 -49.86
C GLN A 641 8.87 31.00 -48.34
N PRO A 642 8.85 29.86 -47.57
CA PRO A 642 9.22 29.89 -46.17
C PRO A 642 10.69 30.23 -46.05
N GLU A 643 11.01 31.18 -45.18
CA GLU A 643 12.37 31.55 -44.79
C GLU A 643 13.20 30.29 -44.47
N LYS A 644 14.17 30.00 -45.29
CA LYS A 644 15.26 29.09 -44.96
C LYS A 644 16.13 29.77 -43.90
N VAL A 645 16.01 29.30 -42.67
CA VAL A 645 16.94 29.67 -41.59
C VAL A 645 18.36 29.27 -42.01
N ASP A 646 19.21 30.24 -42.20
CA ASP A 646 20.61 30.06 -42.51
C ASP A 646 21.34 29.41 -41.30
N ALA A 647 21.65 28.13 -41.42
CA ALA A 647 22.53 27.41 -40.52
C ALA A 647 24.02 27.74 -40.86
N SER A 648 24.48 28.91 -40.46
CA SER A 648 25.90 29.21 -40.43
C SER A 648 26.30 29.75 -39.05
N LEU A 649 26.34 28.85 -38.07
CA LEU A 649 27.13 29.04 -36.86
C LEU A 649 28.52 28.41 -37.08
N LYS A 650 29.49 29.23 -37.18
CA LYS A 650 30.90 28.85 -37.21
C LYS A 650 31.28 28.10 -35.89
N PRO A 651 32.13 27.09 -35.95
CA PRO A 651 32.63 26.42 -34.74
C PRO A 651 33.53 27.34 -33.93
N VAL A 652 33.19 27.46 -32.64
CA VAL A 652 34.05 28.13 -31.64
C VAL A 652 35.22 27.23 -31.33
N ASP A 653 36.43 27.76 -31.47
CA ASP A 653 37.73 27.15 -31.24
C ASP A 653 37.84 26.55 -29.83
N LYS A 654 38.18 25.26 -29.76
CA LYS A 654 38.75 24.60 -28.59
C LYS A 654 40.20 25.10 -28.41
N ASN A 655 40.43 25.96 -27.45
CA ASN A 655 41.74 26.14 -26.83
C ASN A 655 41.58 26.71 -25.42
N ILE A 656 41.44 25.82 -24.43
CA ILE A 656 41.85 26.12 -23.06
C ILE A 656 42.83 25.03 -22.67
N LYS A 657 44.06 25.50 -22.51
CA LYS A 657 45.23 24.77 -22.10
C LYS A 657 45.07 24.14 -20.72
N GLN A 658 45.47 22.88 -20.65
CA GLN A 658 45.90 22.24 -19.42
C GLN A 658 46.94 23.12 -18.69
N GLN A 659 46.68 23.45 -17.44
CA GLN A 659 47.72 23.72 -16.49
C GLN A 659 47.67 22.69 -15.38
N SER A 660 48.59 21.77 -15.45
CA SER A 660 49.04 20.93 -14.36
C SER A 660 49.71 21.80 -13.30
N GLY A 661 49.26 21.69 -12.07
CA GLY A 661 49.92 22.21 -10.89
C GLY A 661 50.01 21.13 -9.84
N SER A 662 51.13 20.46 -9.80
CA SER A 662 51.62 19.63 -8.71
C SER A 662 52.00 20.47 -7.50
N VAL A 663 51.58 20.10 -6.29
CA VAL A 663 52.24 20.22 -4.98
C VAL A 663 51.44 19.31 -4.05
N GLY A 664 51.91 18.17 -3.45
CA GLY A 664 53.10 18.08 -2.65
C GLY A 664 52.74 18.19 -1.16
N ARG A 665 52.40 17.12 -0.59
CA ARG A 665 52.51 16.53 0.74
C ARG A 665 51.25 15.97 1.31
#